data_8cceb5eb6e733c5ad03ab728a941e31a
#
_entry.id   8cceb5eb6e733c5ad03ab728a941e31a
#
_cell.length_a   1.000
_cell.length_b   1.000
_cell.length_c   1.000
_cell.angle_alpha   90.00
_cell.angle_beta   90.00
_cell.angle_gamma   90.00
#
_symmetry.space_group_name_H-M   'P 1'
#
loop_
_entity.id
_entity.type
_entity.pdbx_description
1 polymer ?
#
loop_
_entity_poly.entity_id
_entity_poly.type
_entity_poly.pdbx_seq_one_letter_code
_entity_poly.pdbx_strand_id
1 'polypeptide(L)'
;MADEEIIEQGEQQPNPELERQKLAERLGGIIGRFENMATKRIAQRQSLEDRWLEDLAQYHGRYDADTQRKLNAPGSKKSKLFINLTRPKTDAMSARLMDLLFPTDDKNWGIQPTPVPRLTKASEQAERAAFDAKKKADEAAAAQQEGQGADPQAAALKAQADIAQQKAEELQGIIEEGGRRCDLMAAEIDDQLKESSYHAVKRDQIEDASKLGTGVTKGPVTGDRVRKGWQMQKEPARNPDGTPQIGLDGKPVMADAYKLQMSNGDQPAMRYVDIWSFFPDMDVRNIEDGEGNLERHLMNQKKLRELARLPGFDKGAIRRLLAGKPKAPAPSYLASIRDITGDKQQVTSGLYHVWEYSGQLSAEDMQDLALAMGDDATVKDLADADPLDTLNAIVWFCDGELLKFAIYPYDSGECLYSVFNLIKDESSVFGYGVPYVMRDPQKSLNASWRAMMDNAGNSAGPQIVVATSQVEPADGDWTIGGGTKIWKAKEGVPTGHRVFETFDIPNNQAKFANIIALSKQFIDDMTAMPQIAQGEQGNTTKTVQGMALLMNSANVVFRRIVKNFDDDVTTPDIRRFYDWNMQFNPKDEIKGDYDVDARGSSVLLVREMQAQTLMAVATQLGGHPIYGPMLKNREILRKLFQALMIPSADVVLTDTEIDAIMAQAAANDAVAQAEAKKADLAQQQHDLELAKLDATVAISNMENESKERIALLQQETELIKLAQQGNITLDQIDARMQMHRQTIDSKERVFTAEAAVEAVNAKSARARGEEPKGSGGYISAGGDAPEGSAV
;
A
#
# COMPACT_ATOMS: atom_id res chain seq x y z
N MET A 1 54.36 -36.34 -63.20
CA MET A 1 55.04 -35.39 -62.32
C MET A 1 54.51 -34.02 -62.66
N ALA A 2 53.58 -33.60 -61.82
CA ALA A 2 53.10 -32.26 -61.76
C ALA A 2 52.87 -32.01 -60.26
N ASP A 3 53.67 -31.18 -59.62
CA ASP A 3 53.63 -30.82 -58.27
C ASP A 3 52.41 -29.94 -58.05
N GLU A 4 51.48 -30.39 -57.24
CA GLU A 4 50.38 -29.54 -56.61
C GLU A 4 50.97 -28.74 -55.42
N GLU A 5 51.25 -27.49 -55.70
CA GLU A 5 51.46 -26.51 -54.63
C GLU A 5 50.19 -26.29 -53.87
N ILE A 6 50.11 -26.84 -52.63
CA ILE A 6 49.11 -26.48 -51.65
C ILE A 6 49.44 -25.06 -51.17
N ILE A 7 48.70 -24.05 -51.65
CA ILE A 7 48.73 -22.71 -51.10
C ILE A 7 48.02 -22.78 -49.75
N GLU A 8 48.80 -22.84 -48.66
CA GLU A 8 48.34 -22.48 -47.30
C GLU A 8 47.81 -21.05 -47.35
N GLN A 9 46.49 -20.90 -47.37
CA GLN A 9 45.87 -19.62 -47.07
C GLN A 9 46.17 -19.35 -45.59
N GLY A 10 47.21 -18.58 -45.29
CA GLY A 10 47.47 -18.06 -43.98
C GLY A 10 46.23 -17.27 -43.51
N GLU A 11 45.62 -17.66 -42.39
CA GLU A 11 44.63 -16.88 -41.65
C GLU A 11 45.18 -15.46 -41.47
N GLN A 12 44.70 -14.55 -42.29
CA GLN A 12 44.99 -13.14 -42.13
C GLN A 12 44.44 -12.73 -40.75
N GLN A 13 45.30 -12.40 -39.80
CA GLN A 13 44.86 -11.81 -38.54
C GLN A 13 43.84 -10.67 -38.83
N PRO A 14 42.66 -10.71 -38.27
CA PRO A 14 41.61 -9.72 -38.57
C PRO A 14 42.17 -8.32 -38.27
N ASN A 15 42.03 -7.45 -39.27
CA ASN A 15 42.47 -6.06 -39.13
C ASN A 15 41.67 -5.38 -38.01
N PRO A 16 42.29 -4.98 -36.88
CA PRO A 16 41.57 -4.47 -35.71
C PRO A 16 40.77 -3.19 -36.00
N GLU A 17 41.11 -2.44 -37.05
CA GLU A 17 40.34 -1.26 -37.45
C GLU A 17 39.06 -1.65 -38.19
N LEU A 18 39.09 -2.69 -38.98
CA LEU A 18 37.92 -3.22 -39.70
C LEU A 18 36.94 -3.86 -38.75
N GLU A 19 37.40 -4.56 -37.71
CA GLU A 19 36.55 -5.13 -36.66
C GLU A 19 35.87 -4.03 -35.84
N ARG A 20 36.60 -2.97 -35.46
CA ARG A 20 36.01 -1.81 -34.77
C ARG A 20 34.93 -1.10 -35.60
N GLN A 21 35.15 -0.99 -36.95
CA GLN A 21 34.17 -0.38 -37.83
C GLN A 21 32.90 -1.24 -37.93
N LYS A 22 33.06 -2.57 -38.09
CA LYS A 22 31.93 -3.48 -38.08
C LYS A 22 31.14 -3.48 -36.78
N LEU A 23 31.83 -3.46 -35.65
CA LEU A 23 31.21 -3.34 -34.33
C LEU A 23 30.44 -2.02 -34.20
N ALA A 24 31.03 -0.89 -34.62
CA ALA A 24 30.34 0.40 -34.57
C ALA A 24 29.10 0.45 -35.47
N GLU A 25 29.12 -0.23 -36.63
CA GLU A 25 27.98 -0.34 -37.52
C GLU A 25 26.86 -1.21 -36.89
N ARG A 26 27.21 -2.37 -36.31
CA ARG A 26 26.25 -3.23 -35.59
C ARG A 26 25.62 -2.52 -34.38
N LEU A 27 26.43 -1.82 -33.58
CA LEU A 27 25.95 -1.01 -32.46
C LEU A 27 24.99 0.10 -32.92
N GLY A 28 25.36 0.80 -34.03
CA GLY A 28 24.46 1.79 -34.61
C GLY A 28 23.10 1.18 -35.02
N GLY A 29 23.13 -0.07 -35.52
CA GLY A 29 21.93 -0.85 -35.83
C GLY A 29 21.09 -1.19 -34.59
N ILE A 30 21.72 -1.66 -33.51
CA ILE A 30 21.06 -2.00 -32.24
C ILE A 30 20.44 -0.74 -31.60
N ILE A 31 21.22 0.34 -31.45
CA ILE A 31 20.73 1.58 -30.86
C ILE A 31 19.62 2.17 -31.74
N GLY A 32 19.75 2.13 -33.05
CA GLY A 32 18.72 2.57 -33.99
C GLY A 32 17.41 1.78 -33.83
N ARG A 33 17.47 0.48 -33.52
CA ARG A 33 16.28 -0.32 -33.18
C ARG A 33 15.59 0.19 -31.92
N PHE A 34 16.37 0.50 -30.86
CA PHE A 34 15.83 1.04 -29.63
C PHE A 34 15.22 2.44 -29.81
N GLU A 35 15.84 3.32 -30.58
CA GLU A 35 15.31 4.65 -30.89
C GLU A 35 14.01 4.57 -31.72
N ASN A 36 13.95 3.64 -32.68
CA ASN A 36 12.72 3.37 -33.43
C ASN A 36 11.62 2.81 -32.55
N MET A 37 11.96 1.87 -31.64
CA MET A 37 11.03 1.34 -30.63
C MET A 37 10.48 2.47 -29.75
N ALA A 38 11.35 3.34 -29.23
CA ALA A 38 10.95 4.50 -28.43
C ALA A 38 10.01 5.42 -29.21
N THR A 39 10.34 5.71 -30.48
CA THR A 39 9.51 6.55 -31.35
C THR A 39 8.15 5.91 -31.63
N LYS A 40 8.10 4.60 -31.93
CA LYS A 40 6.86 3.84 -32.12
C LYS A 40 5.98 3.89 -30.88
N ARG A 41 6.56 3.62 -29.70
CA ARG A 41 5.82 3.62 -28.43
C ARG A 41 5.30 5.02 -28.03
N ILE A 42 6.06 6.08 -28.31
CA ILE A 42 5.59 7.47 -28.15
C ILE A 42 4.36 7.71 -29.02
N ALA A 43 4.37 7.29 -30.28
CA ALA A 43 3.25 7.48 -31.19
C ALA A 43 2.02 6.66 -30.77
N GLN A 44 2.22 5.39 -30.40
CA GLN A 44 1.14 4.52 -29.91
C GLN A 44 0.47 5.08 -28.63
N ARG A 45 1.26 5.69 -27.74
CA ARG A 45 0.78 6.23 -26.47
C ARG A 45 0.06 7.59 -26.59
N GLN A 46 0.09 8.25 -27.73
CA GLN A 46 -0.47 9.60 -27.89
C GLN A 46 -1.94 9.70 -27.47
N SER A 47 -2.77 8.73 -27.84
CA SER A 47 -4.18 8.69 -27.43
C SER A 47 -4.39 8.54 -25.93
N LEU A 48 -3.49 7.82 -25.25
CA LEU A 48 -3.49 7.69 -23.81
C LEU A 48 -3.04 8.98 -23.12
N GLU A 49 -2.02 9.66 -23.65
CA GLU A 49 -1.58 10.96 -23.15
C GLU A 49 -2.71 12.00 -23.22
N ASP A 50 -3.45 12.03 -24.31
CA ASP A 50 -4.62 12.92 -24.48
C ASP A 50 -5.70 12.59 -23.43
N ARG A 51 -5.97 11.30 -23.16
CA ARG A 51 -6.88 10.86 -22.11
C ARG A 51 -6.42 11.32 -20.72
N TRP A 52 -5.14 11.14 -20.39
CA TRP A 52 -4.57 11.55 -19.11
C TRP A 52 -4.61 13.08 -18.92
N LEU A 53 -4.39 13.85 -19.97
CA LEU A 53 -4.52 15.31 -19.94
C LEU A 53 -5.96 15.73 -19.67
N GLU A 54 -6.96 15.05 -20.26
CA GLU A 54 -8.38 15.31 -19.95
C GLU A 54 -8.69 14.96 -18.48
N ASP A 55 -8.21 13.80 -17.99
CA ASP A 55 -8.42 13.37 -16.63
C ASP A 55 -7.79 14.35 -15.63
N LEU A 56 -6.59 14.82 -15.91
CA LEU A 56 -5.89 15.82 -15.11
C LEU A 56 -6.61 17.19 -15.15
N ALA A 57 -7.09 17.61 -16.32
CA ALA A 57 -7.88 18.82 -16.46
C ALA A 57 -9.17 18.75 -15.63
N GLN A 58 -9.88 17.63 -15.68
CA GLN A 58 -11.09 17.40 -14.90
C GLN A 58 -10.78 17.40 -13.38
N TYR A 59 -9.68 16.76 -12.95
CA TYR A 59 -9.21 16.76 -11.56
C TYR A 59 -8.92 18.18 -11.07
N HIS A 60 -8.30 19.03 -11.90
CA HIS A 60 -8.03 20.45 -11.58
C HIS A 60 -9.23 21.37 -11.78
N GLY A 61 -10.40 20.86 -12.14
CA GLY A 61 -11.63 21.65 -12.31
C GLY A 61 -11.62 22.50 -13.57
N ARG A 62 -10.96 22.03 -14.61
CA ARG A 62 -10.94 22.68 -15.93
C ARG A 62 -11.78 21.93 -16.93
N TYR A 63 -12.37 22.67 -17.86
CA TYR A 63 -13.08 22.09 -18.98
C TYR A 63 -12.11 21.53 -20.02
N ASP A 64 -12.55 20.50 -20.74
CA ASP A 64 -11.89 20.03 -21.94
C ASP A 64 -11.72 21.17 -22.96
N ALA A 65 -10.72 21.07 -23.82
CA ALA A 65 -10.33 22.11 -24.75
C ALA A 65 -11.50 22.58 -25.66
N ASP A 66 -12.38 21.66 -26.08
CA ASP A 66 -13.52 21.95 -26.92
C ASP A 66 -14.60 22.72 -26.18
N THR A 67 -14.97 22.31 -24.99
CA THR A 67 -15.91 23.02 -24.13
C THR A 67 -15.35 24.40 -23.77
N GLN A 68 -14.07 24.49 -23.44
CA GLN A 68 -13.42 25.75 -23.08
C GLN A 68 -13.41 26.73 -24.27
N ARG A 69 -13.16 26.27 -25.50
CA ARG A 69 -13.27 27.08 -26.73
C ARG A 69 -14.68 27.62 -26.91
N LYS A 70 -15.71 26.76 -26.76
CA LYS A 70 -17.14 27.18 -26.89
C LYS A 70 -17.54 28.21 -25.83
N LEU A 71 -17.05 28.07 -24.59
CA LEU A 71 -17.34 29.00 -23.50
C LEU A 71 -16.58 30.34 -23.63
N ASN A 72 -15.39 30.33 -24.23
CA ASN A 72 -14.56 31.51 -24.45
C ASN A 72 -14.78 32.17 -25.82
N ALA A 73 -15.72 31.66 -26.63
CA ALA A 73 -16.03 32.25 -27.94
C ALA A 73 -16.41 33.74 -27.80
N PRO A 74 -15.95 34.60 -28.73
CA PRO A 74 -16.28 36.02 -28.69
C PRO A 74 -17.80 36.22 -28.62
N GLY A 75 -18.26 37.02 -27.65
CA GLY A 75 -19.70 37.30 -27.44
C GLY A 75 -20.44 36.23 -26.60
N SER A 76 -19.80 35.17 -26.17
CA SER A 76 -20.41 34.17 -25.28
C SER A 76 -20.69 34.78 -23.91
N LYS A 77 -21.95 34.84 -23.49
CA LYS A 77 -22.41 35.22 -22.14
C LYS A 77 -22.72 34.02 -21.24
N LYS A 78 -22.36 32.81 -21.66
CA LYS A 78 -22.62 31.58 -20.93
C LYS A 78 -21.79 31.53 -19.62
N SER A 79 -22.38 30.96 -18.57
CA SER A 79 -21.70 30.72 -17.32
C SER A 79 -20.47 29.85 -17.56
N LYS A 80 -19.33 30.23 -16.95
CA LYS A 80 -18.05 29.49 -17.01
C LYS A 80 -17.77 28.69 -15.70
N LEU A 81 -18.77 28.65 -14.82
CA LEU A 81 -18.58 27.99 -13.52
C LEU A 81 -18.39 26.48 -13.69
N PHE A 82 -17.38 25.93 -13.02
CA PHE A 82 -17.08 24.51 -12.95
C PHE A 82 -17.28 24.04 -11.50
N ILE A 83 -18.14 23.05 -11.28
CA ILE A 83 -18.27 22.37 -9.98
C ILE A 83 -17.41 21.12 -10.03
N ASN A 84 -16.35 21.10 -9.24
CA ASN A 84 -15.39 20.01 -9.22
C ASN A 84 -15.76 18.98 -8.13
N LEU A 85 -16.37 17.87 -8.52
CA LEU A 85 -16.58 16.70 -7.66
C LEU A 85 -15.48 15.65 -7.88
N THR A 86 -14.70 15.75 -8.95
CA THR A 86 -13.66 14.78 -9.29
C THR A 86 -12.54 14.77 -8.27
N ARG A 87 -12.03 15.95 -7.91
CA ARG A 87 -10.91 16.05 -6.97
C ARG A 87 -11.21 15.43 -5.59
N PRO A 88 -12.30 15.82 -4.89
CA PRO A 88 -12.63 15.23 -3.59
C PRO A 88 -12.81 13.69 -3.66
N LYS A 89 -13.42 13.19 -4.74
CA LYS A 89 -13.61 11.74 -4.92
C LYS A 89 -12.29 11.01 -5.17
N THR A 90 -11.41 11.58 -6.00
CA THR A 90 -10.09 11.01 -6.28
C THR A 90 -9.19 11.01 -5.04
N ASP A 91 -9.15 12.13 -4.31
CA ASP A 91 -8.35 12.27 -3.09
C ASP A 91 -8.87 11.32 -1.99
N ALA A 92 -10.20 11.18 -1.86
CA ALA A 92 -10.79 10.24 -0.91
C ALA A 92 -10.53 8.77 -1.29
N MET A 93 -10.53 8.42 -2.59
CA MET A 93 -10.15 7.10 -3.08
C MET A 93 -8.70 6.77 -2.71
N SER A 94 -7.77 7.66 -3.04
CA SER A 94 -6.36 7.51 -2.74
C SER A 94 -6.10 7.37 -1.23
N ALA A 95 -6.69 8.24 -0.40
CA ALA A 95 -6.56 8.18 1.05
C ALA A 95 -7.07 6.85 1.61
N ARG A 96 -8.25 6.41 1.17
CA ARG A 96 -8.84 5.15 1.64
C ARG A 96 -8.03 3.92 1.22
N LEU A 97 -7.47 3.92 0.01
CA LEU A 97 -6.58 2.85 -0.43
C LEU A 97 -5.31 2.82 0.41
N MET A 98 -4.74 3.97 0.75
CA MET A 98 -3.58 4.05 1.63
C MET A 98 -3.87 3.47 3.02
N ASP A 99 -5.01 3.82 3.63
CA ASP A 99 -5.41 3.29 4.93
C ASP A 99 -5.64 1.77 4.91
N LEU A 100 -6.17 1.24 3.79
CA LEU A 100 -6.41 -0.20 3.64
C LEU A 100 -5.16 -1.00 3.34
N LEU A 101 -4.22 -0.44 2.57
CA LEU A 101 -3.00 -1.12 2.14
C LEU A 101 -1.86 -1.00 3.14
N PHE A 102 -1.81 0.11 3.90
CA PHE A 102 -0.73 0.39 4.84
C PHE A 102 -1.31 0.76 6.21
N PRO A 103 -1.89 -0.21 6.94
CA PRO A 103 -2.36 0.02 8.30
C PRO A 103 -1.19 0.39 9.21
N THR A 104 -1.46 1.26 10.18
CA THR A 104 -0.42 1.86 11.05
C THR A 104 0.23 0.82 11.98
N ASP A 105 -0.51 -0.23 12.31
CA ASP A 105 -0.14 -1.18 13.37
C ASP A 105 0.33 -2.54 12.85
N ASP A 106 0.29 -2.80 11.54
CA ASP A 106 0.62 -4.12 10.99
C ASP A 106 1.33 -4.04 9.62
N LYS A 107 2.06 -5.11 9.29
CA LYS A 107 2.72 -5.27 7.99
C LYS A 107 1.73 -5.87 6.99
N ASN A 108 1.61 -5.25 5.82
CA ASN A 108 0.78 -5.76 4.73
C ASN A 108 1.39 -6.97 3.99
N TRP A 109 2.53 -7.47 4.43
CA TRP A 109 3.24 -8.59 3.84
C TRP A 109 3.82 -9.50 4.92
N GLY A 110 4.16 -10.73 4.55
CA GLY A 110 4.85 -11.69 5.39
C GLY A 110 5.62 -12.68 4.56
N ILE A 111 6.58 -13.32 5.17
CA ILE A 111 7.35 -14.42 4.60
C ILE A 111 7.11 -15.64 5.47
N GLN A 112 7.00 -16.80 4.83
CA GLN A 112 6.84 -18.08 5.52
C GLN A 112 7.88 -19.06 4.96
N PRO A 113 8.42 -19.96 5.80
CA PRO A 113 9.30 -21.03 5.30
C PRO A 113 8.49 -21.87 4.30
N THR A 114 9.05 -22.16 3.15
CA THR A 114 8.40 -23.03 2.17
C THR A 114 8.13 -24.39 2.80
N PRO A 115 6.86 -24.83 2.94
CA PRO A 115 6.56 -26.09 3.56
C PRO A 115 7.12 -27.25 2.72
N VAL A 116 8.06 -28.00 3.28
CA VAL A 116 8.56 -29.24 2.70
C VAL A 116 7.68 -30.40 3.21
N PRO A 117 6.66 -30.86 2.45
CA PRO A 117 5.67 -31.83 2.93
C PRO A 117 6.31 -33.15 3.39
N ARG A 118 7.46 -33.51 2.81
CA ARG A 118 8.23 -34.69 3.21
C ARG A 118 8.89 -34.51 4.57
N LEU A 119 9.42 -33.32 4.86
CA LEU A 119 10.08 -33.01 6.12
C LEU A 119 9.08 -32.95 7.27
N THR A 120 7.94 -32.28 7.07
CA THR A 120 6.87 -32.20 8.05
C THR A 120 6.31 -33.59 8.40
N LYS A 121 6.02 -34.41 7.36
CA LYS A 121 5.57 -35.80 7.58
C LYS A 121 6.63 -36.66 8.25
N ALA A 122 7.91 -36.48 7.89
CA ALA A 122 9.02 -37.20 8.50
C ALA A 122 9.20 -36.81 9.97
N SER A 123 9.03 -35.53 10.33
CA SER A 123 9.05 -35.06 11.72
C SER A 123 7.90 -35.67 12.51
N GLU A 124 6.65 -35.58 12.03
CA GLU A 124 5.50 -36.21 12.68
C GLU A 124 5.65 -37.72 12.86
N GLN A 125 6.23 -38.41 11.87
CA GLN A 125 6.49 -39.86 11.96
C GLN A 125 7.61 -40.16 12.94
N ALA A 126 8.66 -39.33 12.98
CA ALA A 126 9.77 -39.51 13.95
C ALA A 126 9.31 -39.25 15.38
N GLU A 127 8.48 -38.22 15.60
CA GLU A 127 7.88 -37.95 16.92
C GLU A 127 7.00 -39.12 17.40
N ARG A 128 6.14 -39.67 16.54
CA ARG A 128 5.31 -40.84 16.86
C ARG A 128 6.18 -42.08 17.16
N ALA A 129 7.21 -42.30 16.33
CA ALA A 129 8.14 -43.42 16.56
C ALA A 129 8.93 -43.26 17.87
N ALA A 130 9.36 -42.03 18.20
CA ALA A 130 10.00 -41.74 19.46
C ALA A 130 9.09 -41.97 20.67
N PHE A 131 7.81 -41.53 20.54
CA PHE A 131 6.81 -41.78 21.58
C PHE A 131 6.53 -43.27 21.79
N ASP A 132 6.30 -44.03 20.71
CA ASP A 132 6.04 -45.49 20.81
C ASP A 132 7.24 -46.28 21.34
N ALA A 133 8.46 -45.84 20.94
CA ALA A 133 9.68 -46.47 21.47
C ALA A 133 9.90 -46.13 22.95
N LYS A 134 9.64 -44.91 23.39
CA LYS A 134 9.70 -44.49 24.78
C LYS A 134 8.67 -45.23 25.63
N LYS A 135 7.41 -45.35 25.17
CA LYS A 135 6.36 -46.08 25.85
C LYS A 135 6.75 -47.57 26.07
N LYS A 136 7.29 -48.22 25.04
CA LYS A 136 7.77 -49.61 25.12
C LYS A 136 8.97 -49.75 26.10
N ALA A 137 9.89 -48.77 26.13
CA ALA A 137 11.00 -48.76 27.04
C ALA A 137 10.54 -48.56 28.49
N ASP A 138 9.56 -47.69 28.73
CA ASP A 138 9.00 -47.43 30.05
C ASP A 138 8.17 -48.63 30.56
N GLU A 139 7.39 -49.30 29.70
CA GLU A 139 6.67 -50.54 30.01
C GLU A 139 7.65 -51.70 30.36
N ALA A 140 8.77 -51.83 29.62
CA ALA A 140 9.80 -52.80 29.91
C ALA A 140 10.57 -52.49 31.21
N ALA A 141 10.79 -51.20 31.52
CA ALA A 141 11.40 -50.76 32.77
C ALA A 141 10.49 -51.00 33.98
N ALA A 142 9.16 -50.79 33.84
CA ALA A 142 8.20 -51.11 34.89
C ALA A 142 8.11 -52.62 35.19
N ALA A 143 8.13 -53.48 34.15
CA ALA A 143 8.15 -54.94 34.28
C ALA A 143 9.43 -55.46 34.94
N GLN A 144 10.57 -54.75 34.82
CA GLN A 144 11.81 -55.07 35.53
C GLN A 144 11.76 -54.78 37.02
N GLN A 145 10.99 -53.80 37.48
CA GLN A 145 10.86 -53.50 38.91
C GLN A 145 10.10 -54.60 39.69
N GLU A 146 9.27 -55.38 38.98
CA GLU A 146 8.56 -56.52 39.56
C GLU A 146 9.32 -57.88 39.54
N GLY A 147 10.43 -57.99 38.73
CA GLY A 147 11.23 -59.19 38.58
C GLY A 147 12.73 -58.93 38.75
N GLN A 148 13.36 -59.57 39.72
CA GLN A 148 14.81 -59.48 39.97
C GLN A 148 15.61 -60.05 38.77
N GLY A 149 16.08 -59.22 37.84
CA GLY A 149 17.07 -59.60 36.85
C GLY A 149 17.19 -58.48 35.77
N ALA A 150 18.46 -58.09 35.47
CA ALA A 150 18.75 -57.16 34.39
C ALA A 150 18.45 -57.87 33.06
N ASP A 151 17.37 -57.44 32.37
CA ASP A 151 16.99 -57.95 31.08
C ASP A 151 17.70 -57.15 29.96
N PRO A 152 18.55 -57.81 29.11
CA PRO A 152 19.24 -57.11 28.02
C PRO A 152 18.26 -56.54 26.97
N GLN A 153 17.01 -57.00 26.91
CA GLN A 153 16.00 -56.45 26.04
C GLN A 153 15.54 -55.05 26.44
N ALA A 154 15.44 -54.72 27.74
CA ALA A 154 15.05 -53.41 28.21
C ALA A 154 16.12 -52.33 27.92
N ALA A 155 17.40 -52.73 28.04
CA ALA A 155 18.50 -51.84 27.64
C ALA A 155 18.52 -51.53 26.13
N ALA A 156 18.19 -52.53 25.30
CA ALA A 156 18.08 -52.37 23.85
C ALA A 156 16.87 -51.49 23.44
N LEU A 157 15.73 -51.63 24.12
CA LEU A 157 14.54 -50.79 23.88
C LEU A 157 14.78 -49.34 24.29
N LYS A 158 15.52 -49.12 25.41
CA LYS A 158 15.91 -47.78 25.82
C LYS A 158 16.85 -47.12 24.80
N ALA A 159 17.86 -47.83 24.30
CA ALA A 159 18.76 -47.34 23.27
C ALA A 159 17.99 -47.02 21.95
N GLN A 160 17.00 -47.80 21.59
CA GLN A 160 16.12 -47.49 20.43
C GLN A 160 15.26 -46.24 20.67
N ALA A 161 14.74 -46.04 21.87
CA ALA A 161 13.99 -44.83 22.23
C ALA A 161 14.87 -43.59 22.17
N ASP A 162 16.12 -43.65 22.68
CA ASP A 162 17.05 -42.54 22.62
C ASP A 162 17.41 -42.16 21.17
N ILE A 163 17.65 -43.14 20.30
CA ILE A 163 17.90 -42.91 18.85
C ILE A 163 16.68 -42.29 18.14
N ALA A 164 15.48 -42.79 18.43
CA ALA A 164 14.27 -42.28 17.86
C ALA A 164 13.99 -40.82 18.31
N GLN A 165 14.26 -40.54 19.59
CA GLN A 165 14.11 -39.20 20.13
C GLN A 165 15.15 -38.24 19.55
N GLN A 166 16.42 -38.62 19.42
CA GLN A 166 17.43 -37.79 18.77
C GLN A 166 17.04 -37.44 17.30
N LYS A 167 16.52 -38.41 16.56
CA LYS A 167 16.08 -38.17 15.19
C LYS A 167 14.87 -37.21 15.10
N ALA A 168 13.94 -37.28 16.06
CA ALA A 168 12.83 -36.37 16.15
C ALA A 168 13.29 -34.93 16.49
N GLU A 169 14.22 -34.80 17.46
CA GLU A 169 14.83 -33.53 17.85
C GLU A 169 15.65 -32.89 16.70
N GLU A 170 16.42 -33.68 15.94
CA GLU A 170 17.13 -33.18 14.76
C GLU A 170 16.18 -32.62 13.68
N LEU A 171 15.09 -33.33 13.35
CA LEU A 171 14.14 -32.89 12.36
C LEU A 171 13.35 -31.63 12.83
N GLN A 172 13.00 -31.60 14.10
CA GLN A 172 12.34 -30.42 14.67
C GLN A 172 13.31 -29.23 14.73
N GLY A 173 14.58 -29.44 15.08
CA GLY A 173 15.61 -28.42 15.05
C GLY A 173 15.82 -27.79 13.65
N ILE A 174 15.73 -28.60 12.59
CA ILE A 174 15.80 -28.10 11.21
C ILE A 174 14.59 -27.19 10.89
N ILE A 175 13.39 -27.55 11.33
CA ILE A 175 12.17 -26.77 11.12
C ILE A 175 12.23 -25.45 11.90
N GLU A 176 12.65 -25.50 13.16
CA GLU A 176 12.81 -24.31 14.02
C GLU A 176 13.87 -23.34 13.47
N GLU A 177 15.00 -23.88 13.02
CA GLU A 177 16.06 -23.07 12.41
C GLU A 177 15.58 -22.42 11.09
N GLY A 178 14.80 -23.13 10.27
CA GLY A 178 14.14 -22.55 9.09
C GLY A 178 13.20 -21.40 9.44
N GLY A 179 12.41 -21.55 10.49
CA GLY A 179 11.54 -20.50 11.04
C GLY A 179 12.33 -19.28 11.52
N ARG A 180 13.38 -19.50 12.31
CA ARG A 180 14.26 -18.44 12.83
C ARG A 180 14.93 -17.63 11.72
N ARG A 181 15.45 -18.31 10.69
CA ARG A 181 16.06 -17.65 9.54
C ARG A 181 15.05 -16.85 8.74
N CYS A 182 13.81 -17.36 8.61
CA CYS A 182 12.71 -16.66 7.98
C CYS A 182 12.37 -15.35 8.71
N ASP A 183 12.28 -15.37 10.04
CA ASP A 183 12.01 -14.18 10.85
C ASP A 183 13.13 -13.13 10.72
N LEU A 184 14.39 -13.58 10.65
CA LEU A 184 15.53 -12.70 10.42
C LEU A 184 15.49 -12.05 9.03
N MET A 185 15.12 -12.81 7.97
CA MET A 185 14.91 -12.28 6.62
C MET A 185 13.78 -11.25 6.61
N ALA A 186 12.65 -11.55 7.27
CA ALA A 186 11.52 -10.62 7.38
C ALA A 186 11.90 -9.32 8.11
N ALA A 187 12.76 -9.40 9.12
CA ALA A 187 13.25 -8.21 9.83
C ALA A 187 14.21 -7.38 8.95
N GLU A 188 15.09 -8.03 8.18
CA GLU A 188 16.00 -7.35 7.27
C GLU A 188 15.26 -6.63 6.14
N ILE A 189 14.28 -7.29 5.51
CA ILE A 189 13.46 -6.67 4.47
C ILE A 189 12.67 -5.48 5.04
N ASP A 190 12.12 -5.59 6.25
CA ASP A 190 11.40 -4.49 6.90
C ASP A 190 12.29 -3.25 7.13
N ASP A 191 13.53 -3.46 7.56
CA ASP A 191 14.53 -2.39 7.71
C ASP A 191 14.85 -1.73 6.36
N GLN A 192 15.06 -2.54 5.31
CA GLN A 192 15.32 -2.07 3.95
C GLN A 192 14.13 -1.28 3.36
N LEU A 193 12.89 -1.72 3.58
CA LEU A 193 11.69 -1.01 3.15
C LEU A 193 11.53 0.33 3.85
N LYS A 194 11.81 0.41 5.17
CA LYS A 194 11.79 1.67 5.92
C LYS A 194 12.85 2.64 5.43
N GLU A 195 14.08 2.16 5.25
CA GLU A 195 15.21 2.98 4.79
C GLU A 195 15.01 3.48 3.34
N SER A 196 14.40 2.67 2.46
CA SER A 196 14.06 3.06 1.09
C SER A 196 12.86 3.99 0.97
N SER A 197 12.21 4.34 2.09
CA SER A 197 10.98 5.14 2.10
C SER A 197 9.84 4.51 1.26
N TYR A 198 9.71 3.18 1.31
CA TYR A 198 8.75 2.40 0.54
C TYR A 198 7.33 2.96 0.60
N HIS A 199 6.85 3.33 1.80
CA HIS A 199 5.51 3.90 1.98
C HIS A 199 5.29 5.20 1.20
N ALA A 200 6.31 6.07 1.11
CA ALA A 200 6.21 7.32 0.33
C ALA A 200 6.10 7.02 -1.17
N VAL A 201 6.94 6.10 -1.67
CA VAL A 201 6.94 5.65 -3.07
C VAL A 201 5.59 5.03 -3.44
N LYS A 202 5.02 4.20 -2.55
CA LYS A 202 3.70 3.58 -2.77
C LYS A 202 2.55 4.57 -2.69
N ARG A 203 2.67 5.61 -1.87
CA ARG A 203 1.69 6.72 -1.87
C ARG A 203 1.62 7.40 -3.22
N ASP A 204 2.76 7.75 -3.78
CA ASP A 204 2.83 8.39 -5.10
C ASP A 204 2.26 7.45 -6.19
N GLN A 205 2.55 6.14 -6.12
CA GLN A 205 2.00 5.13 -7.02
C GLN A 205 0.46 5.05 -6.95
N ILE A 206 -0.11 5.04 -5.74
CA ILE A 206 -1.57 4.96 -5.53
C ILE A 206 -2.24 6.27 -5.96
N GLU A 207 -1.58 7.41 -5.74
CA GLU A 207 -2.08 8.71 -6.14
C GLU A 207 -2.18 8.81 -7.67
N ASP A 208 -1.17 8.37 -8.41
CA ASP A 208 -1.19 8.32 -9.87
C ASP A 208 -2.25 7.34 -10.39
N ALA A 209 -2.33 6.14 -9.82
CA ALA A 209 -3.37 5.18 -10.19
C ALA A 209 -4.78 5.74 -9.95
N SER A 210 -4.99 6.49 -8.89
CA SER A 210 -6.27 7.13 -8.61
C SER A 210 -6.62 8.25 -9.59
N LYS A 211 -5.62 9.04 -10.02
CA LYS A 211 -5.78 10.18 -10.94
C LYS A 211 -5.80 9.76 -12.41
N LEU A 212 -4.83 8.97 -12.83
CA LEU A 212 -4.54 8.64 -14.23
C LEU A 212 -4.86 7.19 -14.61
N GLY A 213 -5.19 6.37 -13.62
CA GLY A 213 -5.56 4.98 -13.79
C GLY A 213 -4.45 3.98 -13.47
N THR A 214 -3.20 4.39 -13.63
CA THR A 214 -2.04 3.52 -13.44
C THR A 214 -0.95 4.23 -12.65
N GLY A 215 -0.37 3.53 -11.69
CA GLY A 215 0.82 3.97 -10.99
C GLY A 215 1.95 2.96 -11.17
N VAL A 216 3.16 3.43 -11.35
CA VAL A 216 4.33 2.59 -11.66
C VAL A 216 5.42 2.80 -10.63
N THR A 217 6.02 1.70 -10.19
CA THR A 217 7.23 1.72 -9.36
C THR A 217 8.26 0.77 -9.94
N LYS A 218 9.52 1.01 -9.61
CA LYS A 218 10.67 0.22 -10.07
C LYS A 218 11.53 -0.17 -8.89
N GLY A 219 11.95 -1.41 -8.88
CA GLY A 219 12.92 -1.87 -7.89
C GLY A 219 12.72 -3.30 -7.40
N PRO A 220 13.58 -3.70 -6.47
CA PRO A 220 14.64 -2.88 -5.88
C PRO A 220 15.77 -2.56 -6.85
N VAL A 221 16.24 -1.32 -6.82
CA VAL A 221 17.46 -0.89 -7.49
C VAL A 221 18.52 -0.57 -6.43
N THR A 222 19.78 -0.74 -6.76
CA THR A 222 20.86 -0.40 -5.82
C THR A 222 20.86 1.08 -5.52
N GLY A 223 20.74 1.44 -4.26
CA GLY A 223 20.81 2.79 -3.73
C GLY A 223 22.04 2.95 -2.85
N ASP A 224 22.65 4.13 -2.87
CA ASP A 224 23.76 4.45 -1.97
C ASP A 224 23.24 4.64 -0.54
N ARG A 225 23.68 3.80 0.38
CA ARG A 225 23.40 3.97 1.80
C ARG A 225 24.56 4.67 2.46
N VAL A 226 24.39 5.93 2.82
CA VAL A 226 25.36 6.65 3.65
C VAL A 226 24.98 6.49 5.12
N ARG A 227 25.55 5.52 5.79
CA ARG A 227 25.41 5.39 7.26
C ARG A 227 26.36 6.36 7.94
N LYS A 228 25.83 7.27 8.73
CA LYS A 228 26.58 8.16 9.62
C LYS A 228 26.47 7.60 11.03
N GLY A 229 27.52 6.94 11.49
CA GLY A 229 27.57 6.39 12.85
C GLY A 229 28.68 7.05 13.64
N TRP A 230 28.41 7.43 14.90
CA TRP A 230 29.45 7.84 15.83
C TRP A 230 30.06 6.57 16.43
N GLN A 231 31.31 6.28 16.09
CA GLN A 231 32.04 5.19 16.71
C GLN A 231 33.03 5.72 17.74
N MET A 232 33.05 5.08 18.88
CA MET A 232 34.07 5.35 19.90
C MET A 232 35.39 4.72 19.43
N GLN A 233 36.36 5.58 19.10
CA GLN A 233 37.70 5.16 18.77
C GLN A 233 38.67 5.66 19.84
N LYS A 234 39.65 4.84 20.21
CA LYS A 234 40.72 5.28 21.09
C LYS A 234 41.74 6.08 20.29
N GLU A 235 41.77 7.36 20.53
CA GLU A 235 42.77 8.26 19.96
C GLU A 235 43.77 8.73 21.03
N PRO A 236 45.03 8.99 20.67
CA PRO A 236 45.95 9.55 21.63
C PRO A 236 45.45 10.91 22.12
N ALA A 237 45.30 11.05 23.43
CA ALA A 237 44.93 12.32 24.07
C ALA A 237 45.96 13.40 23.67
N ARG A 238 45.43 14.59 23.30
CA ARG A 238 46.28 15.72 22.88
C ARG A 238 46.30 16.81 23.95
N ASN A 239 47.49 17.34 24.21
CA ASN A 239 47.63 18.53 24.99
C ASN A 239 47.07 19.77 24.27
N PRO A 240 46.77 20.89 24.95
CA PRO A 240 46.30 22.13 24.30
C PRO A 240 47.21 22.61 23.13
N ASP A 241 48.47 22.22 23.11
CA ASP A 241 49.45 22.55 22.09
C ASP A 241 49.42 21.56 20.87
N GLY A 242 48.45 20.64 20.83
CA GLY A 242 48.27 19.67 19.73
C GLY A 242 49.23 18.46 19.78
N THR A 243 50.16 18.38 20.73
CA THR A 243 51.08 17.25 20.92
C THR A 243 50.40 16.08 21.64
N PRO A 244 50.72 14.80 21.32
CA PRO A 244 50.16 13.67 22.04
C PRO A 244 50.60 13.67 23.51
N GLN A 245 49.71 13.40 24.44
CA GLN A 245 49.98 13.29 25.84
C GLN A 245 50.65 11.91 26.09
N ILE A 246 51.92 11.95 26.61
CA ILE A 246 52.68 10.73 26.88
C ILE A 246 52.55 10.39 28.33
N GLY A 247 52.17 9.14 28.64
CA GLY A 247 52.10 8.63 30.00
C GLY A 247 53.46 8.35 30.62
N LEU A 248 53.50 8.06 31.90
CA LEU A 248 54.71 7.72 32.66
C LEU A 248 55.48 6.50 32.07
N ASP A 249 54.83 5.66 31.28
CA ASP A 249 55.40 4.50 30.59
C ASP A 249 55.92 4.81 29.19
N GLY A 250 56.05 6.07 28.81
CA GLY A 250 56.52 6.48 27.49
C GLY A 250 55.58 6.19 26.32
N LYS A 251 54.37 5.73 26.59
CA LYS A 251 53.35 5.47 25.58
C LYS A 251 52.30 6.58 25.57
N PRO A 252 51.66 6.88 24.38
CA PRO A 252 50.63 7.88 24.30
C PRO A 252 49.41 7.43 25.14
N VAL A 253 48.86 8.35 25.94
CA VAL A 253 47.64 8.13 26.70
C VAL A 253 46.49 8.11 25.70
N MET A 254 45.73 6.99 25.65
CA MET A 254 44.60 6.84 24.74
C MET A 254 43.34 7.35 25.44
N ALA A 255 42.67 8.29 24.80
CA ALA A 255 41.37 8.80 25.23
C ALA A 255 40.28 8.34 24.26
N ASP A 256 39.09 8.10 24.80
CA ASP A 256 37.94 7.74 23.98
C ASP A 256 37.44 8.98 23.23
N ALA A 257 37.53 8.96 21.89
CA ALA A 257 37.05 10.01 21.00
C ALA A 257 35.92 9.46 20.14
N TYR A 258 34.84 10.23 20.06
CA TYR A 258 33.76 9.91 19.13
C TYR A 258 34.10 10.44 17.74
N LYS A 259 34.25 9.54 16.78
CA LYS A 259 34.51 9.89 15.38
C LYS A 259 33.31 9.54 14.51
N LEU A 260 32.88 10.51 13.70
CA LEU A 260 31.85 10.27 12.72
C LEU A 260 32.42 9.37 11.62
N GLN A 261 31.98 8.12 11.59
CA GLN A 261 32.31 7.20 10.51
C GLN A 261 31.18 7.23 9.49
N MET A 262 31.52 7.53 8.26
CA MET A 262 30.63 7.38 7.13
C MET A 262 30.95 6.03 6.47
N SER A 263 30.01 5.14 6.45
CA SER A 263 30.11 3.88 5.71
C SER A 263 29.14 3.98 4.54
N ASN A 264 29.65 3.83 3.33
CA ASN A 264 28.81 3.67 2.16
C ASN A 264 28.54 2.17 1.99
N GLY A 265 27.31 1.81 1.88
CA GLY A 265 26.86 0.45 1.59
C GLY A 265 25.82 0.47 0.48
N ASP A 266 25.78 -0.59 -0.29
CA ASP A 266 24.71 -0.78 -1.26
C ASP A 266 23.49 -1.35 -0.54
N GLN A 267 22.33 -0.77 -0.83
CA GLN A 267 21.06 -1.28 -0.30
C GLN A 267 20.00 -1.30 -1.40
N PRO A 268 19.04 -2.22 -1.31
CA PRO A 268 17.89 -2.22 -2.21
C PRO A 268 16.99 -1.02 -1.92
N ALA A 269 16.56 -0.33 -2.97
CA ALA A 269 15.68 0.81 -2.87
C ALA A 269 14.60 0.77 -3.95
N MET A 270 13.36 1.06 -3.57
CA MET A 270 12.27 1.26 -4.53
C MET A 270 12.25 2.70 -5.02
N ARG A 271 11.87 2.89 -6.28
CA ARG A 271 11.73 4.20 -6.91
C ARG A 271 10.35 4.35 -7.54
N TYR A 272 9.76 5.49 -7.34
CA TYR A 272 8.58 5.90 -8.08
C TYR A 272 8.97 6.22 -9.53
N VAL A 273 8.16 5.77 -10.49
CA VAL A 273 8.31 6.03 -11.91
C VAL A 273 7.09 6.83 -12.38
N ASP A 274 7.35 8.04 -12.86
CA ASP A 274 6.29 8.88 -13.42
C ASP A 274 5.68 8.20 -14.66
N ILE A 275 4.36 8.04 -14.69
CA ILE A 275 3.64 7.41 -15.79
C ILE A 275 3.96 8.04 -17.15
N TRP A 276 4.25 9.36 -17.17
CA TRP A 276 4.63 10.10 -18.39
C TRP A 276 6.02 9.70 -18.91
N SER A 277 6.82 9.06 -18.10
CA SER A 277 8.17 8.59 -18.43
C SER A 277 8.22 7.10 -18.72
N PHE A 278 7.14 6.36 -18.50
CA PHE A 278 7.07 4.90 -18.65
C PHE A 278 6.45 4.50 -20.00
N PHE A 279 7.15 3.68 -20.77
CA PHE A 279 6.76 3.21 -22.11
C PHE A 279 6.90 1.68 -22.19
N PRO A 280 5.93 0.92 -21.67
CA PRO A 280 5.92 -0.54 -21.82
C PRO A 280 5.66 -0.92 -23.26
N ASP A 281 5.67 -2.22 -23.54
CA ASP A 281 5.12 -2.72 -24.79
C ASP A 281 3.61 -2.43 -24.84
N MET A 282 3.17 -1.76 -25.89
CA MET A 282 1.79 -1.29 -26.04
C MET A 282 0.87 -2.35 -26.64
N ASP A 283 1.43 -3.43 -27.16
CA ASP A 283 0.69 -4.49 -27.84
C ASP A 283 0.32 -5.65 -26.89
N VAL A 284 0.69 -5.54 -25.57
CA VAL A 284 0.41 -6.53 -24.54
C VAL A 284 -0.47 -5.98 -23.43
N ARG A 285 -1.11 -6.89 -22.69
CA ARG A 285 -1.94 -6.55 -21.54
C ARG A 285 -1.14 -6.56 -20.23
N ASN A 286 -0.25 -7.54 -20.07
CA ASN A 286 0.59 -7.66 -18.90
C ASN A 286 2.02 -7.25 -19.26
N ILE A 287 2.68 -6.58 -18.34
CA ILE A 287 4.04 -6.08 -18.55
C ILE A 287 5.07 -7.20 -18.78
N GLU A 288 4.78 -8.40 -18.25
CA GLU A 288 5.67 -9.57 -18.35
C GLU A 288 5.61 -10.26 -19.70
N ASP A 289 4.51 -10.07 -20.45
CA ASP A 289 4.30 -10.70 -21.77
C ASP A 289 4.99 -9.91 -22.90
N GLY A 290 5.53 -8.72 -22.62
CA GLY A 290 6.12 -7.83 -23.62
C GLY A 290 7.62 -8.04 -23.83
N GLU A 291 8.13 -7.56 -24.97
CA GLU A 291 9.56 -7.63 -25.31
C GLU A 291 10.45 -6.89 -24.29
N GLY A 292 9.90 -5.92 -23.56
CA GLY A 292 10.61 -5.13 -22.56
C GLY A 292 10.01 -3.74 -22.39
N ASN A 293 10.56 -2.99 -21.46
CA ASN A 293 10.05 -1.71 -21.03
C ASN A 293 11.06 -0.60 -21.30
N LEU A 294 10.59 0.56 -21.73
CA LEU A 294 11.39 1.75 -21.89
C LEU A 294 11.00 2.78 -20.83
N GLU A 295 12.00 3.36 -20.16
CA GLU A 295 11.84 4.49 -19.25
C GLU A 295 12.61 5.69 -19.79
N ARG A 296 11.94 6.86 -19.88
CA ARG A 296 12.54 8.09 -20.36
C ARG A 296 12.93 9.01 -19.21
N HIS A 297 14.20 9.29 -19.08
CA HIS A 297 14.74 10.21 -18.10
C HIS A 297 15.04 11.57 -18.75
N LEU A 298 14.31 12.61 -18.35
CA LEU A 298 14.59 13.98 -18.79
C LEU A 298 15.72 14.57 -17.94
N MET A 299 16.90 14.68 -18.50
CA MET A 299 18.11 15.08 -17.77
C MET A 299 18.66 16.41 -18.27
N ASN A 300 19.06 17.27 -17.34
CA ASN A 300 19.89 18.43 -17.62
C ASN A 300 21.38 18.02 -17.62
N GLN A 301 22.25 18.94 -18.08
CA GLN A 301 23.69 18.70 -18.12
C GLN A 301 24.29 18.29 -16.76
N LYS A 302 23.75 18.82 -15.64
CA LYS A 302 24.24 18.48 -14.29
C LYS A 302 23.94 17.02 -13.97
N LYS A 303 22.69 16.57 -14.15
CA LYS A 303 22.30 15.18 -13.94
C LYS A 303 23.07 14.21 -14.84
N LEU A 304 23.31 14.60 -16.11
CA LEU A 304 24.11 13.77 -17.02
C LEU A 304 25.56 13.64 -16.57
N ARG A 305 26.16 14.67 -15.97
CA ARG A 305 27.50 14.59 -15.36
C ARG A 305 27.50 13.74 -14.08
N GLU A 306 26.43 13.76 -13.30
CA GLU A 306 26.27 12.90 -12.13
C GLU A 306 26.17 11.44 -12.55
N LEU A 307 25.47 11.15 -13.65
CA LEU A 307 25.38 9.80 -14.23
C LEU A 307 26.75 9.24 -14.60
N ALA A 308 27.67 10.08 -15.12
CA ALA A 308 29.04 9.69 -15.45
C ALA A 308 29.89 9.25 -14.24
N ARG A 309 29.43 9.53 -13.00
CA ARG A 309 30.13 9.11 -11.76
C ARG A 309 29.70 7.73 -11.30
N LEU A 310 28.54 7.26 -11.77
CA LEU A 310 28.02 5.94 -11.42
C LEU A 310 28.82 4.83 -12.13
N PRO A 311 28.97 3.67 -11.50
CA PRO A 311 29.67 2.54 -12.12
C PRO A 311 28.92 2.04 -13.36
N GLY A 312 29.66 1.52 -14.34
CA GLY A 312 29.09 0.93 -15.54
C GLY A 312 28.64 1.93 -16.62
N PHE A 313 28.76 3.24 -16.44
CA PHE A 313 28.44 4.25 -17.47
C PHE A 313 29.69 4.66 -18.27
N ASP A 314 29.55 4.73 -19.62
CA ASP A 314 30.61 5.22 -20.49
C ASP A 314 30.81 6.74 -20.37
N LYS A 315 31.89 7.10 -19.76
CA LYS A 315 32.29 8.53 -19.61
C LYS A 315 32.61 9.21 -20.94
N GLY A 316 33.03 8.42 -21.94
CA GLY A 316 33.34 8.91 -23.29
C GLY A 316 32.09 9.32 -24.04
N ALA A 317 31.09 8.46 -24.08
CA ALA A 317 29.75 8.71 -24.64
C ALA A 317 29.11 9.95 -23.98
N ILE A 318 29.12 10.02 -22.65
CA ILE A 318 28.56 11.17 -21.92
C ILE A 318 29.30 12.48 -22.27
N ARG A 319 30.62 12.42 -22.46
CA ARG A 319 31.38 13.63 -22.91
C ARG A 319 30.98 14.06 -24.31
N ARG A 320 30.79 13.11 -25.25
CA ARG A 320 30.32 13.41 -26.62
C ARG A 320 28.92 14.05 -26.58
N LEU A 321 27.99 13.53 -25.77
CA LEU A 321 26.66 14.13 -25.59
C LEU A 321 26.73 15.54 -25.00
N LEU A 322 27.55 15.78 -23.97
CA LEU A 322 27.73 17.10 -23.35
C LEU A 322 28.39 18.13 -24.27
N ALA A 323 29.21 17.71 -25.25
CA ALA A 323 29.76 18.57 -26.28
C ALA A 323 28.71 19.02 -27.31
N GLY A 324 27.66 18.23 -27.50
CA GLY A 324 26.51 18.51 -28.34
C GLY A 324 25.40 19.26 -27.63
N LYS A 325 24.42 19.72 -28.38
CA LYS A 325 23.14 20.21 -27.82
C LYS A 325 22.11 19.07 -27.82
N PRO A 326 21.19 19.03 -26.86
CA PRO A 326 20.09 18.08 -26.90
C PRO A 326 19.33 18.17 -28.22
N LYS A 327 19.12 17.04 -28.87
CA LYS A 327 18.44 16.99 -30.18
C LYS A 327 16.93 16.91 -30.05
N ALA A 328 16.43 16.28 -29.00
CA ALA A 328 14.99 16.04 -28.81
C ALA A 328 14.28 17.30 -28.31
N PRO A 329 13.08 17.63 -28.87
CA PRO A 329 12.24 18.71 -28.35
C PRO A 329 11.67 18.31 -26.98
N ALA A 330 11.30 19.31 -26.16
CA ALA A 330 10.60 19.04 -24.92
C ALA A 330 9.26 18.32 -25.19
N PRO A 331 8.89 17.32 -24.38
CA PRO A 331 7.63 16.62 -24.56
C PRO A 331 6.44 17.57 -24.51
N SER A 332 5.49 17.41 -25.47
CA SER A 332 4.33 18.29 -25.62
C SER A 332 3.41 18.32 -24.40
N TYR A 333 3.27 17.18 -23.71
CA TYR A 333 2.44 17.05 -22.53
C TYR A 333 2.88 17.96 -21.36
N LEU A 334 4.18 18.28 -21.23
CA LEU A 334 4.68 19.16 -20.17
C LEU A 334 4.07 20.57 -20.25
N ALA A 335 3.93 21.11 -21.45
CA ALA A 335 3.30 22.40 -21.64
C ALA A 335 1.80 22.35 -21.28
N SER A 336 1.12 21.27 -21.68
CA SER A 336 -0.29 21.04 -21.36
C SER A 336 -0.54 20.87 -19.87
N ILE A 337 0.30 20.09 -19.17
CA ILE A 337 0.21 19.96 -17.71
C ILE A 337 0.37 21.31 -17.02
N ARG A 338 1.36 22.12 -17.41
CA ARG A 338 1.57 23.44 -16.83
C ARG A 338 0.39 24.39 -17.08
N ASP A 339 -0.18 24.34 -18.27
CA ASP A 339 -1.41 25.10 -18.55
C ASP A 339 -2.56 24.65 -17.65
N ILE A 340 -2.74 23.34 -17.47
CA ILE A 340 -3.78 22.77 -16.61
C ILE A 340 -3.57 23.17 -15.14
N THR A 341 -2.35 23.10 -14.62
CA THR A 341 -2.03 23.49 -13.23
C THR A 341 -2.04 25.00 -13.01
N GLY A 342 -1.99 25.79 -14.07
CA GLY A 342 -1.96 27.25 -14.01
C GLY A 342 -0.55 27.83 -13.85
N ASP A 343 0.48 26.99 -13.99
CA ASP A 343 1.87 27.43 -13.99
C ASP A 343 2.20 28.07 -15.35
N LYS A 344 2.58 29.34 -15.33
CA LYS A 344 2.91 30.11 -16.54
C LYS A 344 4.40 30.01 -16.93
N GLN A 345 5.18 29.20 -16.22
CA GLN A 345 6.59 29.02 -16.56
C GLN A 345 6.72 28.34 -17.93
N GLN A 346 7.61 28.88 -18.75
CA GLN A 346 7.92 28.23 -20.03
C GLN A 346 8.62 26.89 -19.80
N VAL A 347 8.26 25.89 -20.61
CA VAL A 347 8.97 24.60 -20.61
C VAL A 347 10.42 24.86 -21.04
N THR A 348 11.36 24.44 -20.23
CA THR A 348 12.77 24.56 -20.54
C THR A 348 13.11 23.66 -21.72
N SER A 349 13.49 24.25 -22.84
CA SER A 349 14.09 23.52 -23.96
C SER A 349 15.52 23.18 -23.64
N GLY A 350 15.99 22.01 -24.02
CA GLY A 350 17.40 21.61 -23.83
C GLY A 350 17.62 20.55 -22.76
N LEU A 351 16.66 19.67 -22.56
CA LEU A 351 16.84 18.44 -21.78
C LEU A 351 17.28 17.29 -22.68
N TYR A 352 18.19 16.46 -22.20
CA TYR A 352 18.56 15.20 -22.85
C TYR A 352 17.50 14.16 -22.53
N HIS A 353 17.02 13.44 -23.55
CA HIS A 353 16.14 12.30 -23.41
C HIS A 353 16.99 11.04 -23.28
N VAL A 354 17.34 10.71 -22.06
CA VAL A 354 18.06 9.48 -21.76
C VAL A 354 17.03 8.34 -21.60
N TRP A 355 17.19 7.31 -22.39
CA TRP A 355 16.34 6.14 -22.38
C TRP A 355 16.99 5.00 -21.65
N GLU A 356 16.23 4.30 -20.86
CA GLU A 356 16.57 3.04 -20.23
C GLU A 356 15.65 1.96 -20.79
N TYR A 357 16.22 0.98 -21.45
CA TYR A 357 15.53 -0.24 -21.86
C TYR A 357 15.78 -1.33 -20.83
N SER A 358 14.74 -2.06 -20.47
CA SER A 358 14.81 -3.24 -19.59
C SER A 358 13.94 -4.34 -20.19
N GLY A 359 14.54 -5.41 -20.65
CA GLY A 359 13.82 -6.49 -21.34
C GLY A 359 14.73 -7.50 -21.98
N GLN A 360 14.15 -8.35 -22.83
CA GLN A 360 14.84 -9.43 -23.50
C GLN A 360 15.67 -8.95 -24.68
N LEU A 361 16.88 -9.47 -24.81
CA LEU A 361 17.78 -9.26 -25.92
C LEU A 361 18.38 -10.61 -26.36
N SER A 362 18.72 -10.74 -27.65
CA SER A 362 19.45 -11.89 -28.15
C SER A 362 20.87 -11.94 -27.61
N ALA A 363 21.43 -13.12 -27.44
CA ALA A 363 22.80 -13.29 -26.97
C ALA A 363 23.81 -12.59 -27.88
N GLU A 364 23.56 -12.55 -29.20
CA GLU A 364 24.40 -11.86 -30.20
C GLU A 364 24.42 -10.34 -29.95
N ASP A 365 23.23 -9.69 -29.75
CA ASP A 365 23.14 -8.27 -29.49
C ASP A 365 23.82 -7.92 -28.16
N MET A 366 23.69 -8.79 -27.15
CA MET A 366 24.33 -8.61 -25.85
C MET A 366 25.84 -8.69 -25.92
N GLN A 367 26.39 -9.63 -26.70
CA GLN A 367 27.83 -9.70 -26.94
C GLN A 367 28.36 -8.41 -27.56
N ASP A 368 27.69 -7.88 -28.58
CA ASP A 368 28.10 -6.64 -29.24
C ASP A 368 28.05 -5.44 -28.29
N LEU A 369 27.02 -5.35 -27.45
CA LEU A 369 26.89 -4.32 -26.41
C LEU A 369 27.97 -4.44 -25.33
N ALA A 370 28.27 -5.66 -24.88
CA ALA A 370 29.32 -5.94 -23.90
C ALA A 370 30.70 -5.58 -24.43
N LEU A 371 31.01 -5.97 -25.69
CA LEU A 371 32.25 -5.59 -26.39
C LEU A 371 32.41 -4.07 -26.47
N ALA A 372 31.34 -3.33 -26.75
CA ALA A 372 31.38 -1.88 -26.83
C ALA A 372 31.65 -1.22 -25.49
N MET A 373 31.15 -1.82 -24.40
CA MET A 373 31.39 -1.35 -23.03
C MET A 373 32.74 -1.79 -22.46
N GLY A 374 33.42 -2.73 -23.13
CA GLY A 374 34.70 -3.31 -22.67
C GLY A 374 34.50 -4.29 -21.50
N ASP A 375 33.37 -4.95 -21.43
CA ASP A 375 33.06 -5.98 -20.43
C ASP A 375 33.43 -7.38 -20.95
N ASP A 376 34.73 -7.68 -20.87
CA ASP A 376 35.28 -8.95 -21.30
C ASP A 376 34.75 -10.17 -20.52
N ALA A 377 34.24 -9.97 -19.31
CA ALA A 377 33.68 -11.04 -18.50
C ALA A 377 32.35 -11.52 -19.10
N THR A 378 31.42 -10.58 -19.33
CA THR A 378 30.14 -10.86 -19.98
C THR A 378 30.30 -11.44 -21.38
N VAL A 379 31.29 -10.96 -22.16
CA VAL A 379 31.58 -11.50 -23.49
C VAL A 379 31.97 -12.97 -23.42
N LYS A 380 32.77 -13.38 -22.43
CA LYS A 380 33.18 -14.80 -22.26
C LYS A 380 32.01 -15.65 -21.79
N ASP A 381 31.21 -15.16 -20.88
CA ASP A 381 30.05 -15.89 -20.35
C ASP A 381 29.00 -16.13 -21.45
N LEU A 382 28.87 -15.21 -22.40
CA LEU A 382 27.95 -15.36 -23.55
C LEU A 382 28.57 -16.04 -24.75
N ALA A 383 29.87 -16.37 -24.73
CA ALA A 383 30.54 -16.99 -25.91
C ALA A 383 30.01 -18.40 -26.27
N ASP A 384 29.54 -19.14 -25.26
CA ASP A 384 29.00 -20.48 -25.40
C ASP A 384 27.46 -20.51 -25.53
N ALA A 385 26.78 -19.34 -25.45
CA ALA A 385 25.33 -19.22 -25.57
C ALA A 385 24.87 -19.36 -27.05
N ASP A 386 23.70 -19.96 -27.28
CA ASP A 386 23.07 -19.96 -28.59
C ASP A 386 22.75 -18.50 -28.99
N PRO A 387 23.12 -18.06 -30.23
CA PRO A 387 22.78 -16.72 -30.71
C PRO A 387 21.30 -16.38 -30.67
N LEU A 388 20.40 -17.37 -30.66
CA LEU A 388 18.95 -17.20 -30.56
C LEU A 388 18.45 -17.17 -29.13
N ASP A 389 19.29 -17.53 -28.17
CA ASP A 389 18.90 -17.42 -26.76
C ASP A 389 18.64 -15.96 -26.40
N THR A 390 17.54 -15.74 -25.67
CA THR A 390 17.15 -14.42 -25.20
C THR A 390 17.36 -14.32 -23.70
N LEU A 391 18.08 -13.28 -23.28
CA LEU A 391 18.35 -12.99 -21.89
C LEU A 391 17.88 -11.58 -21.54
N ASN A 392 17.52 -11.36 -20.28
CA ASN A 392 17.13 -10.04 -19.81
C ASN A 392 18.34 -9.12 -19.63
N ALA A 393 18.26 -7.91 -20.17
CA ALA A 393 19.31 -6.90 -20.09
C ALA A 393 18.76 -5.51 -19.81
N ILE A 394 19.64 -4.63 -19.33
CA ILE A 394 19.38 -3.21 -19.11
C ILE A 394 20.32 -2.40 -20.00
N VAL A 395 19.76 -1.57 -20.88
CA VAL A 395 20.51 -0.73 -21.82
C VAL A 395 20.13 0.73 -21.64
N TRP A 396 21.12 1.57 -21.44
CA TRP A 396 20.94 3.04 -21.39
C TRP A 396 21.50 3.66 -22.64
N PHE A 397 20.72 4.48 -23.32
CA PHE A 397 21.12 5.15 -24.56
C PHE A 397 20.55 6.56 -24.67
N CYS A 398 21.17 7.41 -25.47
CA CYS A 398 20.73 8.78 -25.72
C CYS A 398 21.32 9.28 -27.04
N ASP A 399 20.48 9.84 -27.91
CA ASP A 399 20.89 10.50 -29.17
C ASP A 399 21.88 9.68 -30.03
N GLY A 400 21.71 8.38 -30.10
CA GLY A 400 22.56 7.46 -30.88
C GLY A 400 23.79 6.93 -30.14
N GLU A 401 23.98 7.30 -28.86
CA GLU A 401 25.12 6.86 -28.05
C GLU A 401 24.68 5.84 -27.01
N LEU A 402 25.43 4.74 -26.88
CA LEU A 402 25.30 3.77 -25.78
C LEU A 402 25.93 4.36 -24.52
N LEU A 403 25.19 4.41 -23.44
CA LEU A 403 25.66 4.96 -22.16
C LEU A 403 26.03 3.87 -21.16
N LYS A 404 25.22 2.80 -21.09
CA LYS A 404 25.42 1.67 -20.19
C LYS A 404 24.76 0.43 -20.77
N PHE A 405 25.41 -0.70 -20.59
CA PHE A 405 24.86 -2.04 -20.76
C PHE A 405 25.12 -2.83 -19.49
N ALA A 406 24.16 -3.62 -19.07
CA ALA A 406 24.31 -4.58 -17.97
C ALA A 406 23.34 -5.75 -18.16
N ILE A 407 23.76 -6.94 -17.80
CA ILE A 407 22.88 -8.10 -17.64
C ILE A 407 21.92 -7.79 -16.51
N TYR A 408 20.75 -8.39 -16.58
CA TYR A 408 19.71 -8.23 -15.58
C TYR A 408 20.21 -8.66 -14.20
N PRO A 409 19.95 -7.87 -13.13
CA PRO A 409 20.59 -8.10 -11.84
C PRO A 409 20.04 -9.30 -11.06
N TYR A 410 18.85 -9.82 -11.43
CA TYR A 410 18.19 -10.89 -10.71
C TYR A 410 18.13 -12.18 -11.52
N ASP A 411 18.50 -13.28 -10.90
CA ASP A 411 18.48 -14.62 -11.51
C ASP A 411 17.04 -15.10 -11.77
N SER A 412 16.07 -14.58 -11.02
CA SER A 412 14.64 -14.89 -11.22
C SER A 412 14.10 -14.40 -12.56
N GLY A 413 14.75 -13.41 -13.19
CA GLY A 413 14.28 -12.79 -14.42
C GLY A 413 12.98 -11.99 -14.30
N GLU A 414 12.46 -11.81 -13.10
CA GLU A 414 11.23 -11.02 -12.85
C GLU A 414 11.40 -9.56 -13.29
N CYS A 415 10.35 -8.97 -13.86
CA CYS A 415 10.36 -7.59 -14.30
C CYS A 415 10.61 -6.63 -13.10
N LEU A 416 11.51 -5.64 -13.28
CA LEU A 416 11.80 -4.63 -12.23
C LEU A 416 10.65 -3.67 -11.94
N TYR A 417 9.68 -3.59 -12.82
CA TYR A 417 8.57 -2.65 -12.70
C TYR A 417 7.35 -3.33 -12.09
N SER A 418 6.72 -2.66 -11.12
CA SER A 418 5.41 -3.04 -10.59
C SER A 418 4.38 -2.02 -11.04
N VAL A 419 3.37 -2.50 -11.75
CA VAL A 419 2.31 -1.68 -12.33
C VAL A 419 1.01 -1.92 -11.58
N PHE A 420 0.49 -0.88 -10.95
CA PHE A 420 -0.79 -0.90 -10.27
C PHE A 420 -1.85 -0.18 -11.09
N ASN A 421 -2.92 -0.87 -11.44
CA ASN A 421 -4.09 -0.32 -12.11
C ASN A 421 -5.27 -0.25 -11.15
N LEU A 422 -5.85 0.95 -10.99
CA LEU A 422 -7.07 1.10 -10.18
C LEU A 422 -8.22 0.28 -10.78
N ILE A 423 -8.42 0.40 -12.08
CA ILE A 423 -9.34 -0.42 -12.87
C ILE A 423 -8.55 -0.92 -14.08
N LYS A 424 -8.40 -2.24 -14.20
CA LYS A 424 -7.65 -2.86 -15.31
C LYS A 424 -8.38 -2.66 -16.63
N ASP A 425 -7.63 -2.32 -17.69
CA ASP A 425 -8.08 -2.38 -19.08
C ASP A 425 -7.91 -3.81 -19.59
N GLU A 426 -8.75 -4.22 -20.50
CA GLU A 426 -8.74 -5.55 -21.09
C GLU A 426 -7.72 -5.69 -22.24
N SER A 427 -7.28 -4.57 -22.80
CA SER A 427 -6.44 -4.48 -24.00
C SER A 427 -5.11 -3.74 -23.79
N SER A 428 -4.84 -3.19 -22.61
CA SER A 428 -3.68 -2.34 -22.35
C SER A 428 -3.07 -2.59 -20.98
N VAL A 429 -1.77 -2.35 -20.87
CA VAL A 429 -1.07 -2.27 -19.57
C VAL A 429 -1.61 -1.13 -18.71
N PHE A 430 -2.17 -0.08 -19.32
CA PHE A 430 -2.66 1.11 -18.62
C PHE A 430 -4.15 1.00 -18.32
N GLY A 431 -4.52 1.23 -17.08
CA GLY A 431 -5.89 1.18 -16.60
C GLY A 431 -6.63 2.53 -16.63
N TYR A 432 -7.74 2.58 -15.90
CA TYR A 432 -8.62 3.73 -15.78
C TYR A 432 -8.65 4.27 -14.35
N GLY A 433 -8.57 5.61 -14.21
CA GLY A 433 -8.65 6.32 -12.93
C GLY A 433 -10.07 6.79 -12.60
N VAL A 434 -10.22 7.36 -11.40
CA VAL A 434 -11.48 7.93 -10.94
C VAL A 434 -12.01 9.02 -11.89
N PRO A 435 -11.18 9.98 -12.39
CA PRO A 435 -11.66 11.01 -13.31
C PRO A 435 -12.26 10.44 -14.58
N TYR A 436 -11.66 9.39 -15.14
CA TYR A 436 -12.20 8.74 -16.34
C TYR A 436 -13.59 8.13 -16.09
N VAL A 437 -13.73 7.38 -15.00
CA VAL A 437 -14.99 6.69 -14.67
C VAL A 437 -16.15 7.66 -14.47
N MET A 438 -15.90 8.80 -13.84
CA MET A 438 -16.93 9.79 -13.56
C MET A 438 -17.03 10.91 -14.61
N ARG A 439 -16.34 10.78 -15.74
CA ARG A 439 -16.24 11.83 -16.79
C ARG A 439 -17.59 12.28 -17.28
N ASP A 440 -18.45 11.37 -17.70
CA ASP A 440 -19.75 11.71 -18.30
C ASP A 440 -20.74 12.29 -17.29
N PRO A 441 -20.95 11.70 -16.10
CA PRO A 441 -21.75 12.32 -15.05
C PRO A 441 -21.24 13.69 -14.62
N GLN A 442 -19.91 13.89 -14.54
CA GLN A 442 -19.31 15.19 -14.22
C GLN A 442 -19.58 16.23 -15.33
N LYS A 443 -19.47 15.84 -16.62
CA LYS A 443 -19.82 16.71 -17.75
C LYS A 443 -21.30 17.09 -17.73
N SER A 444 -22.20 16.12 -17.47
CA SER A 444 -23.65 16.34 -17.35
C SER A 444 -24.00 17.29 -16.21
N LEU A 445 -23.41 17.09 -15.04
CA LEU A 445 -23.56 17.95 -13.87
C LEU A 445 -23.17 19.38 -14.17
N ASN A 446 -22.00 19.60 -14.76
CA ASN A 446 -21.48 20.92 -15.10
C ASN A 446 -22.32 21.61 -16.20
N ALA A 447 -22.80 20.86 -17.20
CA ALA A 447 -23.69 21.38 -18.23
C ALA A 447 -25.02 21.86 -17.64
N SER A 448 -25.63 21.04 -16.79
CA SER A 448 -26.88 21.34 -16.09
C SER A 448 -26.73 22.54 -15.14
N TRP A 449 -25.64 22.62 -14.42
CA TRP A 449 -25.34 23.73 -13.53
C TRP A 449 -25.18 25.05 -14.31
N ARG A 450 -24.44 25.05 -15.42
CA ARG A 450 -24.30 26.23 -16.28
C ARG A 450 -25.65 26.67 -16.82
N ALA A 451 -26.45 25.70 -17.33
CA ALA A 451 -27.80 26.00 -17.85
C ALA A 451 -28.72 26.54 -16.73
N MET A 452 -28.61 26.05 -15.51
CA MET A 452 -29.33 26.55 -14.34
C MET A 452 -28.93 28.00 -14.03
N MET A 453 -27.63 28.32 -14.03
CA MET A 453 -27.16 29.70 -13.80
C MET A 453 -27.58 30.66 -14.92
N ASP A 454 -27.45 30.22 -16.18
CA ASP A 454 -27.88 31.03 -17.33
C ASP A 454 -29.40 31.27 -17.28
N ASN A 455 -30.22 30.25 -16.93
CA ASN A 455 -31.65 30.39 -16.75
C ASN A 455 -31.97 31.30 -15.56
N ALA A 456 -31.28 31.18 -14.45
CA ALA A 456 -31.43 32.06 -13.28
C ALA A 456 -31.17 33.52 -13.63
N GLY A 457 -30.10 33.81 -14.37
CA GLY A 457 -29.79 35.15 -14.82
C GLY A 457 -30.86 35.71 -15.77
N ASN A 458 -31.34 34.87 -16.71
CA ASN A 458 -32.36 35.29 -17.67
C ASN A 458 -33.76 35.44 -17.05
N SER A 459 -34.09 34.66 -16.03
CA SER A 459 -35.39 34.70 -15.33
C SER A 459 -35.39 35.60 -14.10
N ALA A 460 -34.28 36.25 -13.76
CA ALA A 460 -34.18 37.13 -12.57
C ALA A 460 -35.04 38.39 -12.64
N GLY A 461 -35.48 38.77 -13.81
CA GLY A 461 -36.36 39.90 -14.01
C GLY A 461 -37.11 39.82 -15.34
N PRO A 462 -38.18 40.58 -15.49
CA PRO A 462 -38.94 40.61 -16.72
C PRO A 462 -38.10 41.14 -17.88
N GLN A 463 -38.22 40.52 -19.03
CA GLN A 463 -37.66 41.04 -20.27
C GLN A 463 -38.54 42.21 -20.77
N ILE A 464 -37.96 43.31 -21.14
CA ILE A 464 -38.70 44.53 -21.53
C ILE A 464 -38.53 44.75 -23.01
N VAL A 465 -39.63 44.79 -23.69
CA VAL A 465 -39.74 45.21 -25.09
C VAL A 465 -40.17 46.68 -25.10
N VAL A 466 -39.39 47.51 -25.75
CA VAL A 466 -39.62 48.94 -25.81
C VAL A 466 -39.90 49.31 -27.22
N ALA A 467 -41.00 50.00 -27.45
CA ALA A 467 -41.34 50.59 -28.76
C ALA A 467 -40.49 51.87 -29.04
N THR A 468 -39.29 51.62 -29.60
CA THR A 468 -38.31 52.71 -29.86
C THR A 468 -38.76 53.79 -30.78
N SER A 469 -39.84 53.56 -31.58
CA SER A 469 -40.45 54.57 -32.36
C SER A 469 -41.28 55.60 -31.58
N GLN A 470 -41.67 55.23 -30.33
CA GLN A 470 -42.58 55.98 -29.47
C GLN A 470 -41.94 56.65 -28.28
N VAL A 471 -40.85 56.08 -27.75
CA VAL A 471 -40.12 56.60 -26.56
C VAL A 471 -38.62 56.57 -26.79
N GLU A 472 -37.92 57.44 -26.03
CA GLU A 472 -36.46 57.47 -25.91
C GLU A 472 -36.07 57.71 -24.45
N PRO A 473 -34.95 57.16 -24.01
CA PRO A 473 -34.44 57.45 -22.67
C PRO A 473 -33.96 58.88 -22.58
N ALA A 474 -34.28 59.62 -21.49
CA ALA A 474 -33.89 61.00 -21.27
C ALA A 474 -32.37 61.22 -21.24
N ASP A 475 -31.61 60.19 -20.81
CA ASP A 475 -30.16 60.11 -20.70
C ASP A 475 -29.46 59.52 -21.93
N GLY A 476 -30.24 59.10 -22.97
CA GLY A 476 -29.71 58.46 -24.17
C GLY A 476 -29.24 57.02 -24.01
N ASP A 477 -29.21 56.46 -22.80
CA ASP A 477 -28.82 55.06 -22.51
C ASP A 477 -30.08 54.17 -22.46
N TRP A 478 -30.04 53.01 -23.14
CA TRP A 478 -31.10 52.00 -23.14
C TRP A 478 -31.01 50.99 -22.01
N THR A 479 -29.93 51.01 -21.23
CA THR A 479 -29.77 50.09 -20.09
C THR A 479 -30.61 50.53 -18.91
N ILE A 480 -31.36 49.56 -18.32
CA ILE A 480 -32.13 49.80 -17.10
C ILE A 480 -31.26 49.35 -15.92
N GLY A 481 -30.69 50.34 -15.23
CA GLY A 481 -29.89 50.13 -14.00
C GLY A 481 -30.74 50.23 -12.73
N GLY A 482 -30.12 50.06 -11.56
CA GLY A 482 -30.79 50.16 -10.25
C GLY A 482 -31.17 51.55 -9.82
N GLY A 483 -31.95 52.30 -10.59
CA GLY A 483 -32.43 53.62 -10.24
C GLY A 483 -33.67 54.01 -11.08
N THR A 484 -34.24 55.15 -10.76
CA THR A 484 -35.40 55.69 -11.53
C THR A 484 -34.93 56.15 -12.89
N LYS A 485 -35.43 55.50 -13.95
CA LYS A 485 -35.18 55.84 -15.35
C LYS A 485 -36.29 56.76 -15.90
N ILE A 486 -35.93 57.88 -16.46
CA ILE A 486 -36.87 58.87 -17.08
C ILE A 486 -36.92 58.60 -18.58
N TRP A 487 -38.15 58.47 -19.11
CA TRP A 487 -38.39 58.24 -20.48
C TRP A 487 -39.14 59.43 -21.11
N LYS A 488 -38.75 59.91 -22.28
CA LYS A 488 -39.42 60.98 -23.05
C LYS A 488 -40.27 60.32 -24.08
N ALA A 489 -41.55 60.72 -24.16
CA ALA A 489 -42.42 60.39 -25.28
C ALA A 489 -42.02 61.23 -26.51
N LYS A 490 -41.98 60.60 -27.69
CA LYS A 490 -41.78 61.27 -28.93
C LYS A 490 -43.06 62.00 -29.37
N GLU A 491 -42.90 63.03 -30.20
CA GLU A 491 -44.04 63.82 -30.70
C GLU A 491 -45.07 62.93 -31.43
N GLY A 492 -46.36 63.11 -31.14
CA GLY A 492 -47.48 62.40 -31.76
C GLY A 492 -47.92 61.09 -31.05
N VAL A 493 -47.31 60.72 -29.95
CA VAL A 493 -47.71 59.52 -29.18
C VAL A 493 -48.84 59.85 -28.23
N PRO A 494 -50.05 59.22 -28.35
CA PRO A 494 -51.18 59.49 -27.43
C PRO A 494 -50.87 59.13 -26.02
N THR A 495 -51.27 59.98 -25.06
CA THR A 495 -51.13 59.64 -23.61
C THR A 495 -51.99 58.42 -23.28
N GLY A 496 -51.35 57.36 -22.75
CA GLY A 496 -52.03 56.11 -22.39
C GLY A 496 -51.71 54.88 -23.23
N HIS A 497 -50.91 55.03 -24.31
CA HIS A 497 -50.41 53.87 -25.04
C HIS A 497 -49.40 53.04 -24.22
N ARG A 498 -49.52 51.71 -24.30
CA ARG A 498 -48.51 50.81 -23.72
C ARG A 498 -47.27 50.85 -24.63
N VAL A 499 -46.21 51.53 -24.17
CA VAL A 499 -44.93 51.64 -24.87
C VAL A 499 -43.92 50.63 -24.39
N PHE A 500 -44.21 49.97 -23.26
CA PHE A 500 -43.42 48.90 -22.66
C PHE A 500 -44.26 47.64 -22.60
N GLU A 501 -43.73 46.56 -23.12
CA GLU A 501 -44.27 45.23 -22.96
C GLU A 501 -43.26 44.37 -22.20
N THR A 502 -43.70 43.63 -21.21
CA THR A 502 -42.86 42.76 -20.39
C THR A 502 -43.29 41.33 -20.57
N PHE A 503 -42.34 40.44 -20.72
CA PHE A 503 -42.56 39.01 -20.67
C PHE A 503 -41.55 38.35 -19.75
N ASP A 504 -42.00 37.30 -19.07
CA ASP A 504 -41.15 36.56 -18.15
C ASP A 504 -40.62 35.30 -18.81
N ILE A 505 -39.31 35.06 -18.63
CA ILE A 505 -38.70 33.79 -19.03
C ILE A 505 -39.00 32.76 -17.92
N PRO A 506 -39.55 31.57 -18.28
CA PRO A 506 -39.89 30.57 -17.25
C PRO A 506 -38.67 30.12 -16.46
N ASN A 507 -38.85 30.07 -15.14
CA ASN A 507 -37.84 29.56 -14.25
C ASN A 507 -37.86 28.01 -14.25
N ASN A 508 -36.83 27.39 -14.83
CA ASN A 508 -36.66 25.93 -14.89
C ASN A 508 -35.62 25.38 -13.90
N GLN A 509 -35.20 26.17 -12.93
CA GLN A 509 -34.11 25.78 -11.98
C GLN A 509 -34.36 24.45 -11.29
N ALA A 510 -35.62 24.15 -10.88
CA ALA A 510 -35.98 22.90 -10.25
C ALA A 510 -35.73 21.67 -11.14
N LYS A 511 -35.95 21.78 -12.44
CA LYS A 511 -35.67 20.69 -13.39
C LYS A 511 -34.16 20.41 -13.51
N PHE A 512 -33.35 21.47 -13.57
CA PHE A 512 -31.89 21.34 -13.60
C PHE A 512 -31.34 20.80 -12.27
N ALA A 513 -31.89 21.21 -11.14
CA ALA A 513 -31.52 20.69 -9.81
C ALA A 513 -31.75 19.17 -9.70
N ASN A 514 -32.84 18.65 -10.27
CA ASN A 514 -33.10 17.19 -10.33
C ASN A 514 -32.01 16.45 -11.16
N ILE A 515 -31.62 17.00 -12.32
CA ILE A 515 -30.57 16.40 -13.16
C ILE A 515 -29.22 16.41 -12.40
N ILE A 516 -28.92 17.51 -11.71
CA ILE A 516 -27.72 17.62 -10.88
C ILE A 516 -27.72 16.57 -9.77
N ALA A 517 -28.86 16.37 -9.10
CA ALA A 517 -29.00 15.35 -8.05
C ALA A 517 -28.79 13.93 -8.60
N LEU A 518 -29.39 13.60 -9.75
CA LEU A 518 -29.18 12.32 -10.44
C LEU A 518 -27.72 12.14 -10.88
N SER A 519 -27.08 13.19 -11.41
CA SER A 519 -25.67 13.13 -11.80
C SER A 519 -24.75 12.85 -10.61
N LYS A 520 -25.02 13.43 -9.43
CA LYS A 520 -24.30 13.12 -8.19
C LYS A 520 -24.48 11.66 -7.77
N GLN A 521 -25.71 11.15 -7.86
CA GLN A 521 -25.99 9.76 -7.54
C GLN A 521 -25.22 8.81 -8.49
N PHE A 522 -25.21 9.07 -9.79
CA PHE A 522 -24.44 8.27 -10.75
C PHE A 522 -22.93 8.33 -10.46
N ILE A 523 -22.40 9.50 -10.07
CA ILE A 523 -21.00 9.62 -9.66
C ILE A 523 -20.71 8.70 -8.45
N ASP A 524 -21.59 8.71 -7.45
CA ASP A 524 -21.44 7.89 -6.25
C ASP A 524 -21.49 6.38 -6.58
N ASP A 525 -22.43 5.98 -7.43
CA ASP A 525 -22.60 4.59 -7.86
C ASP A 525 -21.41 4.10 -8.71
N MET A 526 -20.95 4.91 -9.68
CA MET A 526 -19.85 4.54 -10.57
C MET A 526 -18.48 4.48 -9.86
N THR A 527 -18.26 5.34 -8.87
CA THR A 527 -17.01 5.36 -8.10
C THR A 527 -17.01 4.38 -6.94
N ALA A 528 -18.12 3.68 -6.68
CA ALA A 528 -18.33 2.86 -5.47
C ALA A 528 -18.04 3.60 -4.16
N MET A 529 -18.18 4.93 -4.17
CA MET A 529 -17.96 5.79 -3.01
C MET A 529 -19.26 6.52 -2.65
N PRO A 530 -20.20 5.83 -2.00
CA PRO A 530 -21.45 6.45 -1.55
C PRO A 530 -21.17 7.55 -0.50
N GLN A 531 -22.09 8.49 -0.36
CA GLN A 531 -21.98 9.64 0.54
C GLN A 531 -21.70 9.21 2.00
N ILE A 532 -22.22 8.05 2.40
CA ILE A 532 -21.98 7.44 3.72
C ILE A 532 -20.48 7.12 3.93
N ALA A 533 -19.79 6.67 2.89
CA ALA A 533 -18.35 6.39 2.97
C ALA A 533 -17.49 7.66 3.10
N GLN A 534 -18.08 8.83 2.81
CA GLN A 534 -17.46 10.16 2.96
C GLN A 534 -17.89 10.88 4.26
N GLY A 535 -18.63 10.19 5.15
CA GLY A 535 -19.10 10.77 6.40
C GLY A 535 -20.40 11.58 6.31
N GLU A 536 -21.05 11.64 5.13
CA GLU A 536 -22.35 12.28 4.98
C GLU A 536 -23.48 11.26 5.22
N GLN A 537 -24.31 11.49 6.24
CA GLN A 537 -25.52 10.67 6.48
C GLN A 537 -26.57 10.97 5.40
N GLY A 538 -26.69 10.08 4.42
CA GLY A 538 -27.83 10.13 3.47
C GLY A 538 -29.16 9.86 4.17
N ASN A 539 -30.24 10.38 3.59
CA ASN A 539 -31.60 10.32 4.16
C ASN A 539 -32.25 8.92 4.13
N THR A 540 -31.54 7.87 3.67
CA THR A 540 -32.16 6.61 3.23
C THR A 540 -32.05 5.44 4.21
N THR A 541 -31.17 5.46 5.22
CA THR A 541 -31.04 4.32 6.14
C THR A 541 -30.81 4.78 7.60
N LYS A 542 -31.87 4.76 8.39
CA LYS A 542 -31.82 5.10 9.81
C LYS A 542 -31.47 3.91 10.70
N THR A 543 -31.19 2.72 10.16
CA THR A 543 -30.86 1.53 10.96
C THR A 543 -29.37 1.17 10.87
N VAL A 544 -28.77 0.91 12.02
CA VAL A 544 -27.35 0.50 12.16
C VAL A 544 -27.02 -0.71 11.25
N GLN A 545 -27.93 -1.67 11.12
CA GLN A 545 -27.77 -2.83 10.25
C GLN A 545 -27.76 -2.47 8.76
N GLY A 546 -28.64 -1.54 8.32
CA GLY A 546 -28.65 -1.06 6.93
C GLY A 546 -27.39 -0.30 6.56
N MET A 547 -26.84 0.46 7.49
CA MET A 547 -25.59 1.21 7.32
C MET A 547 -24.38 0.25 7.25
N ALA A 548 -24.33 -0.76 8.10
CA ALA A 548 -23.30 -1.80 8.06
C ALA A 548 -23.35 -2.61 6.76
N LEU A 549 -24.54 -2.92 6.24
CA LEU A 549 -24.71 -3.67 4.99
C LEU A 549 -24.26 -2.86 3.77
N LEU A 550 -24.52 -1.54 3.75
CA LEU A 550 -24.06 -0.63 2.69
C LEU A 550 -22.54 -0.42 2.76
N MET A 551 -21.95 -0.28 3.95
CA MET A 551 -20.50 -0.23 4.11
C MET A 551 -19.85 -1.54 3.69
N ASN A 552 -20.43 -2.69 4.02
CA ASN A 552 -19.91 -3.98 3.61
C ASN A 552 -19.95 -4.19 2.09
N SER A 553 -21.00 -3.73 1.42
CA SER A 553 -21.09 -3.82 -0.05
C SER A 553 -20.07 -2.91 -0.75
N ALA A 554 -19.86 -1.68 -0.26
CA ALA A 554 -18.79 -0.80 -0.74
C ALA A 554 -17.39 -1.42 -0.51
N ASN A 555 -17.19 -2.08 0.64
CA ASN A 555 -15.94 -2.76 0.96
C ASN A 555 -15.59 -3.91 0.01
N VAL A 556 -16.57 -4.55 -0.66
CA VAL A 556 -16.30 -5.63 -1.64
C VAL A 556 -15.49 -5.12 -2.82
N VAL A 557 -15.82 -3.93 -3.37
CA VAL A 557 -15.07 -3.32 -4.49
C VAL A 557 -13.65 -2.97 -4.03
N PHE A 558 -13.51 -2.37 -2.85
CA PHE A 558 -12.20 -2.03 -2.30
C PHE A 558 -11.34 -3.27 -2.03
N ARG A 559 -11.92 -4.36 -1.52
CA ARG A 559 -11.19 -5.64 -1.33
C ARG A 559 -10.63 -6.17 -2.64
N ARG A 560 -11.37 -6.07 -3.73
CA ARG A 560 -10.87 -6.46 -5.05
C ARG A 560 -9.68 -5.61 -5.49
N ILE A 561 -9.75 -4.28 -5.27
CA ILE A 561 -8.66 -3.36 -5.61
C ILE A 561 -7.42 -3.66 -4.76
N VAL A 562 -7.62 -3.87 -3.44
CA VAL A 562 -6.53 -4.25 -2.52
C VAL A 562 -5.90 -5.58 -2.94
N LYS A 563 -6.71 -6.58 -3.28
CA LYS A 563 -6.18 -7.86 -3.75
C LYS A 563 -5.37 -7.72 -5.05
N ASN A 564 -5.85 -6.91 -5.99
CA ASN A 564 -5.10 -6.63 -7.21
C ASN A 564 -3.75 -5.95 -6.88
N PHE A 565 -3.73 -5.04 -5.91
CA PHE A 565 -2.49 -4.40 -5.46
C PHE A 565 -1.54 -5.41 -4.81
N ASP A 566 -2.06 -6.31 -3.99
CA ASP A 566 -1.25 -7.35 -3.36
C ASP A 566 -0.64 -8.31 -4.40
N ASP A 567 -1.43 -8.73 -5.39
CA ASP A 567 -1.00 -9.65 -6.44
C ASP A 567 -0.02 -8.98 -7.43
N ASP A 568 -0.29 -7.74 -7.85
CA ASP A 568 0.46 -7.05 -8.91
C ASP A 568 1.67 -6.24 -8.36
N VAL A 569 1.66 -5.89 -7.07
CA VAL A 569 2.66 -4.97 -6.48
C VAL A 569 3.32 -5.54 -5.23
N THR A 570 2.54 -5.83 -4.17
CA THR A 570 3.13 -6.21 -2.87
C THR A 570 3.93 -7.52 -2.99
N THR A 571 3.33 -8.57 -3.55
CA THR A 571 3.99 -9.88 -3.69
C THR A 571 5.23 -9.82 -4.58
N PRO A 572 5.19 -9.23 -5.80
CA PRO A 572 6.38 -9.11 -6.64
C PRO A 572 7.48 -8.24 -6.00
N ASP A 573 7.10 -7.14 -5.34
CA ASP A 573 8.09 -6.27 -4.69
C ASP A 573 8.84 -7.02 -3.59
N ILE A 574 8.12 -7.66 -2.66
CA ILE A 574 8.75 -8.37 -1.54
C ILE A 574 9.58 -9.55 -2.03
N ARG A 575 9.11 -10.28 -3.09
CA ARG A 575 9.86 -11.36 -3.71
C ARG A 575 11.19 -10.85 -4.28
N ARG A 576 11.20 -9.71 -4.96
CA ARG A 576 12.43 -9.10 -5.48
C ARG A 576 13.37 -8.60 -4.38
N PHE A 577 12.84 -8.10 -3.24
CA PHE A 577 13.67 -7.81 -2.07
C PHE A 577 14.27 -9.08 -1.46
N TYR A 578 13.51 -10.17 -1.43
CA TYR A 578 14.00 -11.47 -1.02
C TYR A 578 15.12 -11.95 -1.95
N ASP A 579 14.92 -11.94 -3.27
CA ASP A 579 15.92 -12.31 -4.26
C ASP A 579 17.19 -11.48 -4.13
N TRP A 580 17.04 -10.16 -3.93
CA TRP A 580 18.18 -9.28 -3.69
C TRP A 580 18.98 -9.69 -2.45
N ASN A 581 18.29 -10.02 -1.35
CA ASN A 581 18.95 -10.47 -0.13
C ASN A 581 19.63 -11.83 -0.30
N MET A 582 19.03 -12.75 -1.05
CA MET A 582 19.61 -14.05 -1.34
C MET A 582 20.91 -13.92 -2.14
N GLN A 583 20.95 -12.99 -3.12
CA GLN A 583 22.10 -12.83 -4.03
C GLN A 583 23.17 -11.92 -3.44
N PHE A 584 22.82 -10.78 -2.89
CA PHE A 584 23.77 -9.69 -2.58
C PHE A 584 24.00 -9.47 -1.09
N ASN A 585 23.13 -9.95 -0.19
CA ASN A 585 23.32 -9.73 1.24
C ASN A 585 24.46 -10.63 1.78
N PRO A 586 25.45 -10.04 2.48
CA PRO A 586 26.56 -10.81 3.05
C PRO A 586 26.20 -11.68 4.26
N LYS A 587 24.99 -11.53 4.81
CA LYS A 587 24.53 -12.27 5.99
C LYS A 587 23.96 -13.62 5.56
N ASP A 588 24.71 -14.71 5.72
CA ASP A 588 24.23 -16.06 5.38
C ASP A 588 23.17 -16.61 6.34
N GLU A 589 23.03 -16.00 7.52
CA GLU A 589 22.06 -16.41 8.54
C GLU A 589 20.61 -16.16 8.14
N ILE A 590 20.36 -15.24 7.19
CA ILE A 590 19.03 -14.91 6.71
C ILE A 590 18.64 -15.73 5.47
N LYS A 591 19.59 -16.40 4.83
CA LYS A 591 19.35 -17.10 3.57
C LYS A 591 18.63 -18.42 3.79
N GLY A 592 17.60 -18.69 3.01
CA GLY A 592 16.77 -19.90 3.06
C GLY A 592 15.68 -19.86 1.99
N ASP A 593 14.95 -20.96 1.84
CA ASP A 593 13.85 -21.08 0.90
C ASP A 593 12.54 -20.64 1.57
N TYR A 594 11.99 -19.50 1.12
CA TYR A 594 10.81 -18.87 1.71
C TYR A 594 9.78 -18.55 0.65
N ASP A 595 8.52 -18.64 1.03
CA ASP A 595 7.39 -18.18 0.22
C ASP A 595 6.91 -16.82 0.75
N VAL A 596 6.60 -15.93 -0.20
CA VAL A 596 6.13 -14.57 0.09
C VAL A 596 4.62 -14.56 0.07
N ASP A 597 4.01 -14.20 1.20
CA ASP A 597 2.56 -14.07 1.36
C ASP A 597 2.19 -12.60 1.54
N ALA A 598 1.44 -12.04 0.59
CA ALA A 598 0.88 -10.71 0.73
C ALA A 598 -0.29 -10.74 1.72
N ARG A 599 -0.11 -10.05 2.84
CA ARG A 599 -1.10 -10.00 3.93
C ARG A 599 -1.86 -8.68 3.91
N GLY A 600 -2.45 -8.32 2.77
CA GLY A 600 -3.26 -7.10 2.68
C GLY A 600 -4.34 -7.06 3.76
N SER A 601 -4.77 -5.88 4.16
CA SER A 601 -5.77 -5.68 5.23
C SER A 601 -7.07 -6.49 5.01
N SER A 602 -7.37 -6.86 3.76
CA SER A 602 -8.49 -7.75 3.45
C SER A 602 -8.27 -9.18 3.98
N VAL A 603 -7.05 -9.66 3.96
CA VAL A 603 -6.68 -10.99 4.51
C VAL A 603 -6.74 -10.97 6.02
N LEU A 604 -6.29 -9.89 6.66
CA LEU A 604 -6.41 -9.70 8.11
C LEU A 604 -7.86 -9.67 8.55
N LEU A 605 -8.72 -8.91 7.86
CA LEU A 605 -10.15 -8.81 8.16
C LEU A 605 -10.89 -10.14 7.94
N VAL A 606 -10.52 -10.90 6.89
CA VAL A 606 -11.05 -12.25 6.65
C VAL A 606 -10.57 -13.23 7.71
N ARG A 607 -9.29 -13.15 8.12
CA ARG A 607 -8.72 -13.98 9.20
C ARG A 607 -9.35 -13.63 10.55
N GLU A 608 -9.57 -12.36 10.85
CA GLU A 608 -10.24 -11.94 12.06
C GLU A 608 -11.71 -12.43 12.09
N MET A 609 -12.44 -12.32 10.98
CA MET A 609 -13.77 -12.91 10.85
C MET A 609 -13.74 -14.44 10.97
N GLN A 610 -12.74 -15.10 10.40
CA GLN A 610 -12.55 -16.55 10.54
C GLN A 610 -12.22 -16.93 11.97
N ALA A 611 -11.36 -16.17 12.66
CA ALA A 611 -11.04 -16.38 14.06
C ALA A 611 -12.28 -16.22 14.94
N GLN A 612 -13.09 -15.16 14.75
CA GLN A 612 -14.35 -14.96 15.45
C GLN A 612 -15.36 -16.09 15.16
N THR A 613 -15.46 -16.51 13.91
CA THR A 613 -16.35 -17.60 13.51
C THR A 613 -15.90 -18.94 14.11
N LEU A 614 -14.60 -19.25 14.09
CA LEU A 614 -14.04 -20.46 14.71
C LEU A 614 -14.19 -20.44 16.23
N MET A 615 -14.02 -19.28 16.86
CA MET A 615 -14.24 -19.11 18.29
C MET A 615 -15.72 -19.29 18.66
N ALA A 616 -16.65 -18.77 17.85
CA ALA A 616 -18.08 -18.99 18.01
C ALA A 616 -18.46 -20.47 17.83
N VAL A 617 -17.90 -21.14 16.84
CA VAL A 617 -18.08 -22.59 16.62
C VAL A 617 -17.54 -23.39 17.79
N ALA A 618 -16.33 -23.09 18.28
CA ALA A 618 -15.70 -23.76 19.41
C ALA A 618 -16.53 -23.58 20.71
N THR A 619 -17.04 -22.37 20.97
CA THR A 619 -17.81 -22.06 22.18
C THR A 619 -19.26 -22.61 22.12
N GLN A 620 -19.90 -22.50 20.97
CA GLN A 620 -21.30 -22.94 20.82
C GLN A 620 -21.46 -24.44 20.61
N LEU A 621 -20.56 -25.05 19.82
CA LEU A 621 -20.68 -26.48 19.48
C LEU A 621 -19.74 -27.37 20.30
N GLY A 622 -18.63 -26.85 20.84
CA GLY A 622 -17.68 -27.63 21.64
C GLY A 622 -18.29 -28.20 22.95
N GLY A 623 -19.24 -27.50 23.55
CA GLY A 623 -19.96 -27.96 24.73
C GLY A 623 -21.23 -28.77 24.46
N HIS A 624 -21.63 -28.97 23.20
CA HIS A 624 -22.84 -29.65 22.85
C HIS A 624 -22.68 -31.17 22.94
N PRO A 625 -23.56 -31.90 23.66
CA PRO A 625 -23.39 -33.34 23.91
C PRO A 625 -23.36 -34.23 22.68
N ILE A 626 -23.98 -33.78 21.57
CA ILE A 626 -24.04 -34.55 20.30
C ILE A 626 -22.92 -34.10 19.35
N TYR A 627 -22.69 -32.78 19.21
CA TYR A 627 -21.76 -32.20 18.22
C TYR A 627 -20.35 -32.06 18.76
N GLY A 628 -20.15 -31.88 20.06
CA GLY A 628 -18.84 -31.74 20.68
C GLY A 628 -17.87 -32.88 20.36
N PRO A 629 -18.29 -34.17 20.53
CA PRO A 629 -17.44 -35.30 20.18
C PRO A 629 -17.11 -35.46 18.68
N MET A 630 -17.91 -34.87 17.79
CA MET A 630 -17.71 -34.92 16.32
C MET A 630 -16.73 -33.87 15.84
N LEU A 631 -16.45 -32.84 16.65
CA LEU A 631 -15.54 -31.75 16.29
C LEU A 631 -14.11 -32.14 16.61
N LYS A 632 -13.22 -31.97 15.64
CA LYS A 632 -11.77 -32.03 15.85
C LYS A 632 -11.32 -30.72 16.52
N ASN A 633 -11.56 -30.61 17.83
CA ASN A 633 -11.31 -29.38 18.60
C ASN A 633 -9.86 -28.89 18.46
N ARG A 634 -8.90 -29.81 18.31
CA ARG A 634 -7.50 -29.48 18.10
C ARG A 634 -7.24 -28.82 16.75
N GLU A 635 -7.83 -29.33 15.69
CA GLU A 635 -7.74 -28.70 14.36
C GLU A 635 -8.40 -27.33 14.33
N ILE A 636 -9.50 -27.16 15.06
CA ILE A 636 -10.16 -25.86 15.23
C ILE A 636 -9.26 -24.89 15.98
N LEU A 637 -8.63 -25.32 17.06
CA LEU A 637 -7.66 -24.54 17.83
C LEU A 637 -6.43 -24.17 16.98
N ARG A 638 -5.87 -25.12 16.24
CA ARG A 638 -4.73 -24.89 15.34
C ARG A 638 -5.07 -23.85 14.28
N LYS A 639 -6.24 -23.96 13.65
CA LYS A 639 -6.73 -22.98 12.68
C LYS A 639 -7.05 -21.62 13.31
N LEU A 640 -7.54 -21.61 14.56
CA LEU A 640 -7.77 -20.37 15.32
C LEU A 640 -6.45 -19.66 15.62
N PHE A 641 -5.44 -20.36 16.11
CA PHE A 641 -4.11 -19.76 16.36
C PHE A 641 -3.43 -19.35 15.07
N GLN A 642 -3.58 -20.12 14.00
CA GLN A 642 -3.13 -19.72 12.67
C GLN A 642 -3.81 -18.41 12.18
N ALA A 643 -5.12 -18.27 12.42
CA ALA A 643 -5.86 -17.05 12.08
C ALA A 643 -5.47 -15.86 12.96
N LEU A 644 -5.08 -16.10 14.22
CA LEU A 644 -4.60 -15.09 15.16
C LEU A 644 -3.09 -14.83 15.05
N MET A 645 -2.39 -15.48 14.09
CA MET A 645 -0.93 -15.39 13.90
C MET A 645 -0.08 -15.79 15.14
N ILE A 646 -0.64 -16.59 16.01
CA ILE A 646 0.10 -17.16 17.14
C ILE A 646 0.71 -18.49 16.69
N PRO A 647 2.01 -18.73 16.90
CA PRO A 647 2.63 -20.01 16.57
C PRO A 647 1.90 -21.15 17.29
N SER A 648 1.23 -22.01 16.53
CA SER A 648 0.44 -23.10 17.12
C SER A 648 1.31 -24.15 17.82
N ALA A 649 2.59 -24.24 17.45
CA ALA A 649 3.54 -25.15 18.07
C ALA A 649 3.82 -24.83 19.54
N ASP A 650 3.77 -23.54 19.91
CA ASP A 650 4.09 -23.09 21.27
C ASP A 650 2.90 -23.18 22.25
N VAL A 651 1.68 -23.32 21.72
CA VAL A 651 0.45 -23.20 22.52
C VAL A 651 -0.42 -24.47 22.49
N VAL A 652 -0.32 -25.28 21.45
CA VAL A 652 -1.12 -26.50 21.29
C VAL A 652 -0.25 -27.72 21.54
N LEU A 653 -0.53 -28.45 22.59
CA LEU A 653 0.15 -29.69 22.94
C LEU A 653 0.12 -30.68 21.77
N THR A 654 1.23 -31.37 21.53
CA THR A 654 1.32 -32.45 20.55
C THR A 654 0.50 -33.68 20.98
N ASP A 655 0.14 -34.57 20.02
CA ASP A 655 -0.61 -35.79 20.37
C ASP A 655 0.17 -36.65 21.38
N THR A 656 1.51 -36.65 21.28
CA THR A 656 2.43 -37.34 22.19
C THR A 656 2.40 -36.75 23.59
N GLU A 657 2.28 -35.42 23.73
CA GLU A 657 2.18 -34.81 25.08
C GLU A 657 0.82 -35.02 25.71
N ILE A 658 -0.26 -35.02 24.91
CA ILE A 658 -1.60 -35.33 25.40
C ILE A 658 -1.70 -36.78 25.83
N ASP A 659 -1.15 -37.70 25.04
CA ASP A 659 -1.11 -39.14 25.41
C ASP A 659 -0.21 -39.36 26.61
N ALA A 660 0.91 -38.62 26.75
CA ALA A 660 1.76 -38.68 27.94
C ALA A 660 1.02 -38.15 29.20
N ILE A 661 0.29 -37.03 29.06
CA ILE A 661 -0.54 -36.50 30.15
C ILE A 661 -1.65 -37.46 30.51
N MET A 662 -2.32 -38.07 29.51
CA MET A 662 -3.36 -39.08 29.73
C MET A 662 -2.78 -40.38 30.38
N ALA A 663 -1.60 -40.81 29.95
CA ALA A 663 -0.91 -41.94 30.57
C ALA A 663 -0.44 -41.63 31.99
N GLN A 664 0.05 -40.43 32.27
CA GLN A 664 0.38 -39.98 33.64
C GLN A 664 -0.88 -39.85 34.52
N ALA A 665 -2.00 -39.37 33.95
CA ALA A 665 -3.27 -39.31 34.68
C ALA A 665 -3.80 -40.71 35.01
N ALA A 666 -3.67 -41.68 34.09
CA ALA A 666 -4.04 -43.09 34.35
C ALA A 666 -3.12 -43.78 35.34
N ALA A 667 -1.82 -43.42 35.38
CA ALA A 667 -0.87 -44.00 36.36
C ALA A 667 -1.04 -43.44 37.79
N ASN A 668 -1.66 -42.26 37.95
CA ASN A 668 -1.87 -41.60 39.26
C ASN A 668 -3.25 -41.89 39.89
N ASP A 669 -4.07 -42.74 39.30
CA ASP A 669 -5.38 -43.17 39.82
C ASP A 669 -5.28 -44.24 40.94
N ALA A 670 -4.31 -44.08 41.82
CA ALA A 670 -4.40 -44.72 43.13
C ALA A 670 -5.18 -43.82 44.09
N VAL A 671 -6.22 -44.40 44.65
CA VAL A 671 -7.39 -43.87 45.34
C VAL A 671 -7.15 -42.74 46.41
N ALA A 672 -5.91 -42.51 46.88
CA ALA A 672 -5.60 -41.51 47.92
C ALA A 672 -5.26 -40.10 47.41
N GLN A 673 -5.01 -39.91 46.08
CA GLN A 673 -4.70 -38.61 45.50
C GLN A 673 -5.92 -37.93 44.84
N ALA A 674 -7.03 -38.64 44.71
CA ALA A 674 -8.24 -38.13 44.04
C ALA A 674 -8.93 -37.01 44.83
N GLU A 675 -8.82 -37.01 46.17
CA GLU A 675 -9.43 -35.94 47.00
C GLU A 675 -8.61 -34.67 47.06
N ALA A 676 -7.28 -34.77 47.06
CA ALA A 676 -6.41 -33.60 46.98
C ALA A 676 -6.45 -32.90 45.58
N LYS A 677 -6.57 -33.71 44.51
CA LYS A 677 -6.74 -33.18 43.13
C LYS A 677 -8.14 -32.58 42.90
N LYS A 678 -9.19 -33.02 43.54
CA LYS A 678 -10.51 -32.36 43.47
C LYS A 678 -10.50 -30.95 44.07
N ALA A 679 -9.76 -30.75 45.14
CA ALA A 679 -9.59 -29.44 45.76
C ALA A 679 -8.76 -28.50 44.85
N ASP A 680 -7.72 -29.02 44.21
CA ASP A 680 -6.83 -28.26 43.30
C ASP A 680 -7.55 -27.91 41.98
N LEU A 681 -8.35 -28.85 41.45
CA LEU A 681 -9.17 -28.62 40.25
C LEU A 681 -10.32 -27.61 40.52
N ALA A 682 -10.88 -27.66 41.74
CA ALA A 682 -11.88 -26.69 42.17
C ALA A 682 -11.25 -25.30 42.31
N GLN A 683 -10.01 -25.23 42.76
CA GLN A 683 -9.28 -23.97 42.85
C GLN A 683 -8.85 -23.44 41.47
N GLN A 684 -8.42 -24.29 40.53
CA GLN A 684 -8.14 -23.92 39.14
C GLN A 684 -9.40 -23.56 38.39
N GLN A 685 -10.55 -24.22 38.64
CA GLN A 685 -11.84 -23.81 38.08
C GLN A 685 -12.31 -22.47 38.63
N HIS A 686 -12.05 -22.19 39.90
CA HIS A 686 -12.33 -20.89 40.51
C HIS A 686 -11.44 -19.79 39.92
N ASP A 687 -10.14 -20.07 39.72
CA ASP A 687 -9.23 -19.12 39.07
C ASP A 687 -9.54 -18.92 37.61
N LEU A 688 -10.02 -19.96 36.91
CA LEU A 688 -10.47 -19.87 35.51
C LEU A 688 -11.82 -19.11 35.39
N GLU A 689 -12.72 -19.28 36.39
CA GLU A 689 -13.93 -18.46 36.48
C GLU A 689 -13.63 -17.01 36.79
N LEU A 690 -12.67 -16.72 37.65
CA LEU A 690 -12.20 -15.36 37.91
C LEU A 690 -11.57 -14.75 36.67
N ALA A 691 -10.72 -15.50 35.92
CA ALA A 691 -10.14 -15.05 34.67
C ALA A 691 -11.21 -14.84 33.58
N LYS A 692 -12.26 -15.68 33.53
CA LYS A 692 -13.41 -15.46 32.63
C LYS A 692 -14.25 -14.25 33.04
N LEU A 693 -14.40 -14.02 34.34
CA LEU A 693 -15.08 -12.85 34.87
C LEU A 693 -14.32 -11.57 34.53
N ASP A 694 -12.98 -11.60 34.71
CA ASP A 694 -12.12 -10.47 34.34
C ASP A 694 -12.14 -10.19 32.81
N ALA A 695 -12.12 -11.27 31.99
CA ALA A 695 -12.27 -11.13 30.55
C ALA A 695 -13.66 -10.61 30.14
N THR A 696 -14.71 -11.05 30.82
CA THR A 696 -16.09 -10.58 30.56
C THR A 696 -16.28 -9.13 31.00
N VAL A 697 -15.65 -8.72 32.10
CA VAL A 697 -15.62 -7.32 32.57
C VAL A 697 -14.83 -6.46 31.59
N ALA A 698 -13.72 -6.94 31.06
CA ALA A 698 -12.93 -6.23 30.06
C ALA A 698 -13.71 -6.05 28.74
N ILE A 699 -14.41 -7.10 28.27
CA ILE A 699 -15.29 -7.02 27.09
C ILE A 699 -16.47 -6.08 27.34
N SER A 700 -17.10 -6.14 28.52
CA SER A 700 -18.19 -5.22 28.88
C SER A 700 -17.74 -3.77 28.96
N ASN A 701 -16.53 -3.52 29.45
CA ASN A 701 -15.94 -2.18 29.47
C ASN A 701 -15.66 -1.66 28.05
N MET A 702 -15.11 -2.51 27.15
CA MET A 702 -14.93 -2.17 25.74
C MET A 702 -16.25 -1.92 25.00
N GLU A 703 -17.29 -2.71 25.30
CA GLU A 703 -18.63 -2.48 24.74
C GLU A 703 -19.25 -1.17 25.24
N ASN A 704 -19.04 -0.82 26.49
CA ASN A 704 -19.53 0.42 27.05
C ASN A 704 -18.80 1.63 26.49
N GLU A 705 -17.45 1.56 26.35
CA GLU A 705 -16.66 2.60 25.67
C GLU A 705 -17.09 2.76 24.19
N SER A 706 -17.40 1.66 23.52
CA SER A 706 -17.91 1.70 22.14
C SER A 706 -19.29 2.33 22.06
N LYS A 707 -20.17 2.04 22.99
CA LYS A 707 -21.53 2.64 23.08
C LYS A 707 -21.46 4.13 23.41
N GLU A 708 -20.57 4.53 24.31
CA GLU A 708 -20.34 5.95 24.63
C GLU A 708 -19.76 6.72 23.45
N ARG A 709 -18.81 6.13 22.73
CA ARG A 709 -18.25 6.72 21.50
C ARG A 709 -19.30 6.89 20.41
N ILE A 710 -20.17 5.89 20.23
CA ILE A 710 -21.29 5.97 19.27
C ILE A 710 -22.31 7.03 19.69
N ALA A 711 -22.63 7.13 20.97
CA ALA A 711 -23.53 8.16 21.51
C ALA A 711 -22.95 9.58 21.32
N LEU A 712 -21.64 9.74 21.47
CA LEU A 712 -20.92 10.99 21.23
C LEU A 712 -20.98 11.41 19.75
N LEU A 713 -20.72 10.47 18.84
CA LEU A 713 -20.81 10.70 17.39
C LEU A 713 -22.25 11.04 16.95
N GLN A 714 -23.24 10.44 17.59
CA GLN A 714 -24.66 10.76 17.35
C GLN A 714 -25.00 12.19 17.80
N GLN A 715 -24.52 12.63 18.97
CA GLN A 715 -24.70 13.98 19.45
C GLN A 715 -23.95 15.03 18.63
N GLU A 716 -22.73 14.74 18.22
CA GLU A 716 -21.98 15.59 17.27
C GLU A 716 -22.74 15.77 15.95
N THR A 717 -23.32 14.68 15.45
CA THR A 717 -24.11 14.68 14.21
C THR A 717 -25.41 15.48 14.37
N GLU A 718 -26.06 15.44 15.53
CA GLU A 718 -27.24 16.27 15.83
C GLU A 718 -26.90 17.76 15.95
N LEU A 719 -25.78 18.10 16.58
CA LEU A 719 -25.28 19.49 16.68
C LEU A 719 -24.96 20.06 15.30
N ILE A 720 -24.35 19.27 14.42
CA ILE A 720 -24.08 19.66 13.03
C ILE A 720 -25.38 19.87 12.25
N LYS A 721 -26.41 19.02 12.46
CA LYS A 721 -27.74 19.22 11.86
C LYS A 721 -28.43 20.48 12.34
N LEU A 722 -28.32 20.80 13.61
CA LEU A 722 -28.85 22.02 14.20
C LEU A 722 -28.14 23.30 13.65
N ALA A 723 -26.85 23.20 13.40
CA ALA A 723 -26.08 24.25 12.74
C ALA A 723 -26.53 24.51 11.29
N GLN A 724 -26.79 23.43 10.55
CA GLN A 724 -27.28 23.53 9.18
C GLN A 724 -28.69 24.11 9.06
N GLN A 725 -29.48 24.07 10.15
CA GLN A 725 -30.81 24.68 10.24
C GLN A 725 -30.77 26.16 10.62
N GLY A 726 -29.59 26.75 10.77
CA GLY A 726 -29.43 28.19 11.03
C GLY A 726 -29.76 28.66 12.44
N ASN A 727 -30.04 27.75 13.36
CA ASN A 727 -30.46 28.09 14.74
C ASN A 727 -29.32 28.27 15.73
N ILE A 728 -28.07 27.95 15.39
CA ILE A 728 -26.91 28.04 16.31
C ILE A 728 -25.67 28.46 15.52
N THR A 729 -24.88 29.39 16.03
CA THR A 729 -23.62 29.83 15.41
C THR A 729 -22.49 28.83 15.69
N LEU A 730 -21.48 28.75 14.80
CA LEU A 730 -20.32 27.88 14.92
C LEU A 730 -19.57 28.05 16.27
N ASP A 731 -19.45 29.28 16.77
CA ASP A 731 -18.82 29.57 18.06
C ASP A 731 -19.59 28.96 19.25
N GLN A 732 -20.90 28.88 19.15
CA GLN A 732 -21.74 28.26 20.20
C GLN A 732 -21.65 26.72 20.17
N ILE A 733 -21.36 26.16 19.04
CA ILE A 733 -21.10 24.71 18.88
C ILE A 733 -19.76 24.36 19.47
N ASP A 734 -18.71 25.14 19.17
CA ASP A 734 -17.36 24.92 19.69
C ASP A 734 -17.32 25.06 21.21
N ALA A 735 -18.03 26.06 21.77
CA ALA A 735 -18.15 26.22 23.21
C ALA A 735 -18.88 25.05 23.89
N ARG A 736 -19.95 24.51 23.27
CA ARG A 736 -20.65 23.34 23.78
C ARG A 736 -19.86 22.05 23.63
N MET A 737 -19.13 21.88 22.53
CA MET A 737 -18.22 20.73 22.34
C MET A 737 -17.07 20.76 23.36
N GLN A 738 -16.51 21.91 23.64
CA GLN A 738 -15.48 22.06 24.68
C GLN A 738 -16.00 21.74 26.07
N MET A 739 -17.21 22.21 26.42
CA MET A 739 -17.84 21.87 27.71
C MET A 739 -18.14 20.39 27.84
N HIS A 740 -18.56 19.72 26.72
CA HIS A 740 -18.80 18.29 26.72
C HIS A 740 -17.51 17.48 26.90
N ARG A 741 -16.44 17.86 26.21
CA ARG A 741 -15.11 17.23 26.39
C ARG A 741 -14.60 17.38 27.82
N GLN A 742 -14.74 18.54 28.43
CA GLN A 742 -14.39 18.79 29.87
C GLN A 742 -15.24 17.94 30.82
N THR A 743 -16.51 17.69 30.48
CA THR A 743 -17.40 16.87 31.32
C THR A 743 -17.04 15.38 31.23
N ILE A 744 -16.56 14.92 30.07
CA ILE A 744 -16.07 13.57 29.90
C ILE A 744 -14.75 13.35 30.62
N ASP A 745 -13.76 14.24 30.42
CA ASP A 745 -12.48 14.24 31.15
C ASP A 745 -12.65 14.25 32.67
N SER A 746 -13.67 14.99 33.17
CA SER A 746 -13.97 15.00 34.60
C SER A 746 -14.62 13.70 35.07
N LYS A 747 -15.48 13.05 34.26
CA LYS A 747 -16.08 11.73 34.55
C LYS A 747 -15.05 10.63 34.51
N GLU A 748 -14.16 10.61 33.52
CA GLU A 748 -13.04 9.67 33.44
C GLU A 748 -12.13 9.76 34.67
N ARG A 749 -11.81 10.99 35.15
CA ARG A 749 -11.00 11.18 36.36
C ARG A 749 -11.70 10.70 37.63
N VAL A 750 -13.02 10.83 37.71
CA VAL A 750 -13.81 10.33 38.84
C VAL A 750 -13.87 8.81 38.81
N PHE A 751 -14.09 8.21 37.63
CA PHE A 751 -14.16 6.74 37.45
C PHE A 751 -12.80 6.08 37.73
N THR A 752 -11.70 6.66 37.29
CA THR A 752 -10.35 6.15 37.59
C THR A 752 -9.99 6.30 39.07
N ALA A 753 -10.48 7.35 39.73
CA ALA A 753 -10.30 7.54 41.17
C ALA A 753 -11.13 6.53 41.98
N GLU A 754 -12.37 6.25 41.59
CA GLU A 754 -13.23 5.26 42.24
C GLU A 754 -12.69 3.83 42.06
N ALA A 755 -12.25 3.46 40.85
CA ALA A 755 -11.61 2.19 40.59
C ALA A 755 -10.29 1.99 41.38
N ALA A 756 -9.52 3.07 41.57
CA ALA A 756 -8.30 3.02 42.36
C ALA A 756 -8.61 2.87 43.86
N VAL A 757 -9.67 3.50 44.37
CA VAL A 757 -10.13 3.34 45.75
C VAL A 757 -10.69 1.94 46.03
N GLU A 758 -11.44 1.38 45.09
CA GLU A 758 -11.93 0.00 45.18
C GLU A 758 -10.78 -1.02 45.14
N ALA A 759 -9.77 -0.83 44.29
CA ALA A 759 -8.58 -1.69 44.22
C ALA A 759 -7.74 -1.62 45.52
N VAL A 760 -7.66 -0.44 46.17
CA VAL A 760 -6.97 -0.27 47.45
C VAL A 760 -7.77 -0.91 48.57
N ASN A 761 -9.10 -0.76 48.59
CA ASN A 761 -9.98 -1.39 49.58
C ASN A 761 -9.99 -2.92 49.45
N ALA A 762 -9.99 -3.48 48.23
CA ALA A 762 -9.86 -4.92 47.97
C ALA A 762 -8.49 -5.46 48.42
N LYS A 763 -7.40 -4.72 48.23
CA LYS A 763 -6.07 -5.10 48.74
C LYS A 763 -5.98 -5.04 50.27
N SER A 764 -6.59 -4.07 50.88
CA SER A 764 -6.61 -3.92 52.34
C SER A 764 -7.52 -4.95 53.06
N ALA A 765 -8.60 -5.39 52.44
CA ALA A 765 -9.44 -6.48 52.87
C ALA A 765 -8.72 -7.83 52.78
N ARG A 766 -8.00 -8.11 51.70
CA ARG A 766 -7.13 -9.30 51.55
C ARG A 766 -6.00 -9.35 52.59
N ALA A 767 -5.42 -8.20 52.94
CA ALA A 767 -4.37 -8.12 53.97
C ALA A 767 -4.89 -8.38 55.38
N ARG A 768 -6.21 -8.27 55.62
CA ARG A 768 -6.86 -8.52 56.91
C ARG A 768 -7.54 -9.87 57.06
N GLY A 769 -7.48 -10.74 56.00
CA GLY A 769 -8.10 -12.06 56.04
C GLY A 769 -9.62 -12.07 56.05
N GLU A 770 -10.25 -10.97 55.63
CA GLU A 770 -11.71 -10.85 55.50
C GLU A 770 -12.12 -11.13 54.06
N GLU A 771 -13.10 -12.03 53.87
CA GLU A 771 -13.72 -12.22 52.53
C GLU A 771 -14.43 -10.93 52.11
N PRO A 772 -14.25 -10.51 50.88
CA PRO A 772 -14.95 -9.30 50.39
C PRO A 772 -16.45 -9.60 50.30
N LYS A 773 -17.25 -8.94 51.12
CA LYS A 773 -18.71 -8.91 50.98
C LYS A 773 -19.04 -8.30 49.63
N GLY A 774 -19.53 -9.11 48.71
CA GLY A 774 -20.05 -8.69 47.43
C GLY A 774 -21.19 -7.70 47.64
N SER A 775 -20.97 -6.44 47.32
CA SER A 775 -22.04 -5.45 47.20
C SER A 775 -22.83 -5.75 45.91
N GLY A 776 -23.87 -6.57 46.06
CA GLY A 776 -24.94 -6.67 45.09
C GLY A 776 -25.72 -5.37 45.06
N GLY A 777 -25.26 -4.42 44.29
CA GLY A 777 -26.00 -3.21 43.97
C GLY A 777 -26.56 -3.31 42.57
N TYR A 778 -27.74 -3.87 42.43
CA TYR A 778 -28.56 -3.64 41.26
C TYR A 778 -28.91 -2.15 41.20
N ILE A 779 -28.27 -1.40 40.31
CA ILE A 779 -28.81 -0.10 39.91
C ILE A 779 -29.76 -0.39 38.73
N SER A 780 -31.03 -0.51 39.05
CA SER A 780 -32.11 -0.40 38.08
C SER A 780 -32.10 1.01 37.52
N ALA A 781 -31.80 1.16 36.25
CA ALA A 781 -32.04 2.41 35.53
C ALA A 781 -33.56 2.56 35.35
N GLY A 782 -34.21 3.10 36.35
CA GLY A 782 -35.57 3.68 36.25
C GLY A 782 -35.41 5.12 35.80
N GLY A 783 -35.67 5.36 34.54
CA GLY A 783 -35.80 6.69 34.01
C GLY A 783 -37.13 7.27 34.39
N ASP A 784 -37.17 8.31 35.20
CA ASP A 784 -38.26 9.26 35.24
C ASP A 784 -37.83 10.52 34.47
N ALA A 785 -38.51 10.72 33.36
CA ALA A 785 -38.50 11.98 32.65
C ALA A 785 -39.42 12.95 33.36
N PRO A 786 -39.00 14.20 33.63
CA PRO A 786 -39.98 15.24 33.99
C PRO A 786 -40.58 15.79 32.68
N GLU A 787 -41.88 15.63 32.55
CA GLU A 787 -42.71 16.47 31.72
C GLU A 787 -42.64 17.92 32.13
N GLY A 788 -42.66 18.79 31.14
CA GLY A 788 -43.30 20.11 31.30
C GLY A 788 -42.35 21.27 31.21
N SER A 789 -42.35 22.02 30.21
CA SER A 789 -43.16 23.14 29.85
C SER A 789 -42.54 23.96 28.71
N ALA A 790 -43.44 24.33 27.86
CA ALA A 790 -43.27 25.27 26.77
C ALA A 790 -42.70 26.63 27.18
N VAL A 791 -41.78 27.14 26.36
CA VAL A 791 -41.87 28.36 25.57
C VAL A 791 -40.79 28.31 24.49
#